data_a688b024d7fa539e4ae6d25439a446ff
#
_entry.id   a688b024d7fa539e4ae6d25439a446ff
#
_cell.length_a   1.000
_cell.length_b   1.000
_cell.length_c   1.000
_cell.angle_alpha   90.00
_cell.angle_beta   90.00
_cell.angle_gamma   90.00
#
_symmetry.space_group_name_H-M   'P 1'
#
loop_
_entity.id
_entity.type
_entity.pdbx_description
1 polymer ?
#
loop_
_entity_poly.entity_id
_entity_poly.type
_entity_poly.pdbx_seq_one_letter_code
_entity_poly.pdbx_strand_id
1 'polypeptide(L)'
;GAPTGTRASSSSSLCGVTAADTFPRQHARTQRFTLGAPRDITVSADGERVMFLRSSSGTDPVNALWVLDVANGSERLVGDPLVLLNDGTNNDLPPMERARRERSREGAGGITSYATDGAGKVAAFALGGRMFVAGLLTGLTRPLDVAGPVFDPRPDPTARRIAYASGRLLCIGELDGTWRVLAGGDPAEADTVSWGSADFIAAEEMHRFRGYWWSPDGSSIAACRVDTSPVDEWVIADPANPDHPVKTVRYPSAGTNNATVSLHLLGLNGSRTDVDWDQEFFPYISSVEWTRAGLIMAVQARDQRGTMTLKIDEITGETEVLAQDRDDAWVELVPGVPRLLPDGTLISAADRDGARRLMVNNQPVTPVDLQVRAVLEADAASILFQANPIDDSTSLHVWRRSHDGTLTALTDEPGIHTLTERGGTSVARSATLSEPGATHLVSHSSGTTRPLESFAETPLVTPNVEFFRSAATGLTSALLLPHDHDGSPLPVLLDPYGGPHALRVQNSFNAFVASQWFADQGFAVLVTDNRGTPGRGSVWERAVHGDLATAPLDDQIEALHFVTKQTAALDPSRVAIRGWSFGGYLAALAVLRRPDVFHAAIAGAPVTEWRLYDTHYTERYLGDPNVSAAQYDASSLLPLAGDLTRPLLLIHGLADDNVVAAHTLQLSAALLAAGKRHEVLPLVGVTHMTPQEQVAENLLLHQLDFLRRSLPEPTS
;
A
#
# COMPACT_ATOMS: atom_id res chain seq x y z
N GLY A 1 -18.98 56.38 54.78
CA GLY A 1 -18.25 55.25 55.24
C GLY A 1 -18.67 53.98 54.49
N ALA A 2 -17.87 53.48 53.61
CA ALA A 2 -18.01 52.16 53.01
C ALA A 2 -17.04 51.18 53.66
N PRO A 3 -17.36 49.90 53.83
CA PRO A 3 -16.36 48.89 53.97
C PRO A 3 -16.25 48.00 52.73
N THR A 4 -15.05 47.85 52.26
CA THR A 4 -14.56 46.93 51.26
C THR A 4 -14.65 45.50 51.74
N GLY A 5 -15.42 44.64 51.01
CA GLY A 5 -15.46 43.21 51.20
C GLY A 5 -14.72 42.52 50.06
N THR A 6 -13.56 41.95 50.33
CA THR A 6 -12.82 41.08 49.45
C THR A 6 -13.52 39.71 49.39
N ARG A 7 -14.03 39.34 48.21
CA ARG A 7 -14.43 37.96 47.94
C ARG A 7 -13.21 37.18 47.48
N ALA A 8 -12.83 36.15 48.23
CA ALA A 8 -11.92 35.11 47.81
C ALA A 8 -12.66 34.21 46.82
N SER A 9 -12.16 34.13 45.59
CA SER A 9 -12.60 33.15 44.61
C SER A 9 -11.85 31.87 44.87
N SER A 10 -12.54 30.88 45.42
CA SER A 10 -12.07 29.48 45.44
C SER A 10 -12.19 28.89 44.04
N SER A 11 -11.08 28.84 43.32
CA SER A 11 -10.98 28.01 42.10
C SER A 11 -10.89 26.55 42.55
N SER A 12 -12.02 25.85 42.51
CA SER A 12 -12.04 24.40 42.53
C SER A 12 -11.51 23.93 41.14
N SER A 13 -10.24 23.53 41.15
CA SER A 13 -9.71 22.73 40.05
C SER A 13 -10.47 21.39 40.04
N LEU A 14 -11.41 21.26 39.11
CA LEU A 14 -11.90 19.96 38.70
C LEU A 14 -10.73 19.23 38.06
N CYS A 15 -10.08 18.36 38.85
CA CYS A 15 -9.20 17.35 38.36
C CYS A 15 -10.04 16.44 37.48
N GLY A 16 -10.01 16.69 36.15
CA GLY A 16 -10.64 15.80 35.18
C GLY A 16 -9.93 14.45 35.31
N VAL A 17 -10.65 13.45 35.77
CA VAL A 17 -10.25 12.06 35.63
C VAL A 17 -10.16 11.82 34.13
N THR A 18 -8.95 11.79 33.57
CA THR A 18 -8.74 11.33 32.19
C THR A 18 -9.26 9.90 32.16
N ALA A 19 -10.31 9.65 31.40
CA ALA A 19 -10.79 8.27 31.18
C ALA A 19 -9.60 7.43 30.73
N ALA A 20 -9.46 6.25 31.33
CA ALA A 20 -8.38 5.32 30.96
C ALA A 20 -8.41 5.10 29.45
N ASP A 21 -7.25 5.12 28.80
CA ASP A 21 -7.14 4.88 27.38
C ASP A 21 -7.62 3.46 27.04
N THR A 22 -8.35 3.32 25.94
CA THR A 22 -8.83 2.03 25.46
C THR A 22 -8.11 1.65 24.18
N PHE A 23 -7.99 0.36 23.88
CA PHE A 23 -7.34 -0.07 22.63
C PHE A 23 -8.00 0.54 21.38
N PRO A 24 -9.34 0.58 21.19
CA PRO A 24 -9.94 1.22 20.03
C PRO A 24 -9.52 2.69 19.87
N ARG A 25 -9.48 3.45 20.96
CA ARG A 25 -9.01 4.85 20.97
C ARG A 25 -7.52 4.94 20.64
N GLN A 26 -6.68 4.14 21.29
CA GLN A 26 -5.26 4.11 21.02
C GLN A 26 -4.96 3.72 19.57
N HIS A 27 -5.60 2.66 19.07
CA HIS A 27 -5.46 2.20 17.70
C HIS A 27 -5.85 3.29 16.67
N ALA A 28 -6.90 4.06 16.95
CA ALA A 28 -7.36 5.14 16.10
C ALA A 28 -6.39 6.34 16.10
N ARG A 29 -6.03 6.86 17.29
CA ARG A 29 -5.19 8.07 17.43
C ARG A 29 -3.73 7.86 17.00
N THR A 30 -3.25 6.63 17.03
CA THR A 30 -1.91 6.25 16.56
C THR A 30 -1.88 5.86 15.08
N GLN A 31 -3.02 5.96 14.37
CA GLN A 31 -3.20 5.44 13.02
C GLN A 31 -2.67 4.01 12.88
N ARG A 32 -3.15 3.12 13.75
CA ARG A 32 -2.74 1.70 13.79
C ARG A 32 -1.26 1.52 14.16
N PHE A 33 -0.74 2.36 15.07
CA PHE A 33 0.65 2.32 15.55
C PHE A 33 1.69 2.60 14.46
N THR A 34 1.33 3.39 13.45
CA THR A 34 2.26 3.80 12.37
C THR A 34 2.91 5.15 12.64
N LEU A 35 2.27 6.02 13.42
CA LEU A 35 2.81 7.34 13.76
C LEU A 35 4.04 7.21 14.67
N GLY A 36 5.01 8.09 14.48
CA GLY A 36 6.27 8.10 15.24
C GLY A 36 7.31 7.09 14.77
N ALA A 37 6.97 6.14 13.88
CA ALA A 37 7.93 5.20 13.31
C ALA A 37 8.73 5.83 12.17
N PRO A 38 10.06 5.56 12.05
CA PRO A 38 10.86 5.95 10.90
C PRO A 38 10.34 5.28 9.62
N ARG A 39 10.30 6.03 8.52
CA ARG A 39 9.82 5.55 7.22
C ARG A 39 10.47 6.29 6.06
N ASP A 40 10.31 5.79 4.83
CA ASP A 40 10.89 6.35 3.61
C ASP A 40 12.40 6.58 3.74
N ILE A 41 13.09 5.55 4.22
CA ILE A 41 14.52 5.61 4.55
C ILE A 41 15.35 5.64 3.29
N THR A 42 16.27 6.61 3.21
CA THR A 42 17.24 6.76 2.13
C THR A 42 18.64 6.90 2.73
N VAL A 43 19.62 6.22 2.15
CA VAL A 43 21.04 6.37 2.52
C VAL A 43 21.75 7.19 1.45
N SER A 44 22.59 8.17 1.85
CA SER A 44 23.39 8.96 0.92
C SER A 44 24.43 8.09 0.19
N ALA A 45 24.86 8.52 -1.00
CA ALA A 45 25.77 7.74 -1.83
C ALA A 45 27.14 7.44 -1.16
N ASP A 46 27.58 8.32 -0.27
CA ASP A 46 28.80 8.16 0.53
C ASP A 46 28.59 7.31 1.80
N GLY A 47 27.34 6.94 2.12
CA GLY A 47 27.00 6.21 3.34
C GLY A 47 27.08 7.01 4.62
N GLU A 48 27.32 8.32 4.57
CA GLU A 48 27.54 9.13 5.76
C GLU A 48 26.24 9.61 6.42
N ARG A 49 25.12 9.57 5.71
CA ARG A 49 23.82 10.10 6.18
C ARG A 49 22.67 9.15 5.85
N VAL A 50 21.75 9.07 6.80
CA VAL A 50 20.44 8.41 6.63
C VAL A 50 19.37 9.47 6.72
N MET A 51 18.57 9.62 5.65
CA MET A 51 17.39 10.49 5.61
C MET A 51 16.15 9.65 5.82
N PHE A 52 15.18 10.20 6.57
CA PHE A 52 13.92 9.50 6.84
C PHE A 52 12.82 10.47 7.26
N LEU A 53 11.58 10.01 7.15
CA LEU A 53 10.40 10.71 7.69
C LEU A 53 10.05 10.10 9.05
N ARG A 54 9.67 10.97 10.00
CA ARG A 54 9.16 10.55 11.31
C ARG A 54 8.41 11.71 11.97
N SER A 55 7.26 11.44 12.57
CA SER A 55 6.57 12.42 13.41
C SER A 55 7.16 12.48 14.82
N SER A 56 6.80 13.50 15.59
CA SER A 56 7.40 13.81 16.89
C SER A 56 6.96 12.85 18.02
N SER A 57 5.87 12.12 17.82
CA SER A 57 5.35 11.13 18.76
C SER A 57 4.45 10.10 18.06
N GLY A 58 4.07 9.04 18.77
CA GLY A 58 3.15 8.01 18.27
C GLY A 58 1.71 8.47 18.07
N THR A 59 1.39 9.72 18.40
CA THR A 59 0.06 10.33 18.21
C THR A 59 0.09 11.60 17.37
N ASP A 60 1.27 12.04 16.98
CA ASP A 60 1.42 13.18 16.09
C ASP A 60 1.29 12.72 14.63
N PRO A 61 0.25 13.14 13.90
CA PRO A 61 0.07 12.76 12.50
C PRO A 61 0.97 13.53 11.53
N VAL A 62 1.77 14.50 12.01
CA VAL A 62 2.57 15.39 11.16
C VAL A 62 3.99 14.87 11.04
N ASN A 63 4.32 14.26 9.91
CA ASN A 63 5.67 13.81 9.63
C ASN A 63 6.60 14.98 9.28
N ALA A 64 7.82 14.88 9.74
CA ALA A 64 8.93 15.79 9.47
C ALA A 64 10.09 15.04 8.78
N LEU A 65 10.97 15.78 8.09
CA LEU A 65 12.17 15.22 7.45
C LEU A 65 13.36 15.31 8.41
N TRP A 66 14.00 14.17 8.64
CA TRP A 66 15.15 14.00 9.53
C TRP A 66 16.38 13.52 8.77
N VAL A 67 17.55 13.84 9.30
CA VAL A 67 18.84 13.33 8.85
C VAL A 67 19.61 12.81 10.05
N LEU A 68 20.04 11.55 9.99
CA LEU A 68 20.99 10.94 10.90
C LEU A 68 22.40 11.03 10.31
N ASP A 69 23.35 11.58 11.07
CA ASP A 69 24.79 11.50 10.78
C ASP A 69 25.30 10.13 11.26
N VAL A 70 25.80 9.32 10.35
CA VAL A 70 26.20 7.93 10.63
C VAL A 70 27.41 7.86 11.54
N ALA A 71 28.36 8.80 11.41
CA ALA A 71 29.62 8.77 12.16
C ALA A 71 29.40 9.02 13.65
N ASN A 72 28.60 10.02 14.02
CA ASN A 72 28.41 10.44 15.42
C ASN A 72 27.03 10.08 15.99
N GLY A 73 26.06 9.69 15.13
CA GLY A 73 24.70 9.30 15.54
C GLY A 73 23.78 10.47 15.88
N SER A 74 24.16 11.70 15.54
CA SER A 74 23.30 12.84 15.76
C SER A 74 22.16 12.88 14.74
N GLU A 75 20.93 12.99 15.22
CA GLU A 75 19.75 13.25 14.42
C GLU A 75 19.49 14.76 14.33
N ARG A 76 19.18 15.22 13.13
CA ARG A 76 18.80 16.61 12.88
C ARG A 76 17.46 16.67 12.18
N LEU A 77 16.57 17.52 12.70
CA LEU A 77 15.32 17.88 12.07
C LEU A 77 15.61 18.92 10.97
N VAL A 78 15.47 18.53 9.71
CA VAL A 78 15.80 19.41 8.57
C VAL A 78 14.56 19.96 7.86
N GLY A 79 13.42 19.32 8.01
CA GLY A 79 12.13 19.82 7.50
C GLY A 79 11.06 19.70 8.56
N ASP A 80 10.71 20.81 9.21
CA ASP A 80 9.65 20.87 10.20
C ASP A 80 8.42 21.59 9.62
N PRO A 81 7.31 20.84 9.35
CA PRO A 81 6.09 21.45 8.82
C PRO A 81 5.52 22.57 9.67
N LEU A 82 5.64 22.50 11.00
CA LEU A 82 5.15 23.54 11.93
C LEU A 82 5.87 24.88 11.71
N VAL A 83 7.18 24.81 11.46
CA VAL A 83 8.00 26.00 11.18
C VAL A 83 7.79 26.50 9.75
N LEU A 84 7.73 25.56 8.78
CA LEU A 84 7.69 25.90 7.36
C LEU A 84 6.35 26.50 6.91
N LEU A 85 5.24 26.15 7.56
CA LEU A 85 3.90 26.65 7.24
C LEU A 85 3.37 27.71 8.23
N ASN A 86 4.15 28.08 9.25
CA ASN A 86 3.79 29.04 10.31
C ASN A 86 2.62 28.61 11.23
N ASP A 87 1.82 27.62 10.88
CA ASP A 87 0.70 27.07 11.66
C ASP A 87 0.66 25.53 11.63
N GLY A 88 1.55 24.90 10.87
CA GLY A 88 1.73 23.45 10.78
C GLY A 88 0.59 22.67 10.14
N THR A 89 -0.54 23.31 9.87
CA THR A 89 -1.72 22.64 9.34
C THR A 89 -2.08 23.17 7.96
N ASN A 90 -1.86 22.37 6.94
CA ASN A 90 -2.50 22.56 5.65
C ASN A 90 -3.46 21.40 5.39
N ASN A 91 -4.74 21.61 5.72
CA ASN A 91 -5.80 20.63 5.52
C ASN A 91 -6.31 20.61 4.06
N ASP A 92 -5.94 21.60 3.26
CA ASP A 92 -6.36 21.68 1.85
C ASP A 92 -5.27 21.16 0.93
N LEU A 93 -5.27 19.84 0.74
CA LEU A 93 -4.32 19.15 -0.14
C LEU A 93 -4.66 19.39 -1.60
N PRO A 94 -3.65 19.71 -2.46
CA PRO A 94 -3.84 19.70 -3.90
C PRO A 94 -4.40 18.36 -4.40
N PRO A 95 -5.24 18.37 -5.47
CA PRO A 95 -5.90 17.15 -5.95
C PRO A 95 -4.95 16.00 -6.27
N MET A 96 -3.79 16.27 -6.87
CA MET A 96 -2.80 15.26 -7.20
C MET A 96 -2.19 14.61 -5.94
N GLU A 97 -1.89 15.42 -4.92
CA GLU A 97 -1.35 14.90 -3.65
C GLU A 97 -2.42 14.10 -2.89
N ARG A 98 -3.66 14.55 -2.90
CA ARG A 98 -4.77 13.80 -2.32
C ARG A 98 -4.93 12.43 -3.01
N ALA A 99 -4.93 12.39 -4.34
CA ALA A 99 -5.00 11.16 -5.10
C ALA A 99 -3.82 10.22 -4.79
N ARG A 100 -2.59 10.74 -4.75
CA ARG A 100 -1.41 9.95 -4.39
C ARG A 100 -1.54 9.33 -2.99
N ARG A 101 -1.97 10.10 -1.99
CA ARG A 101 -2.15 9.60 -0.62
C ARG A 101 -3.18 8.47 -0.55
N GLU A 102 -4.30 8.62 -1.25
CA GLU A 102 -5.32 7.55 -1.35
C GLU A 102 -4.72 6.28 -1.98
N ARG A 103 -4.00 6.39 -3.11
CA ARG A 103 -3.40 5.24 -3.80
C ARG A 103 -2.26 4.60 -2.99
N SER A 104 -1.46 5.41 -2.27
CA SER A 104 -0.37 4.91 -1.40
C SER A 104 -0.82 4.52 0.02
N ARG A 105 -2.12 4.66 0.33
CA ARG A 105 -2.69 4.42 1.68
C ARG A 105 -2.01 5.27 2.76
N GLU A 106 -1.69 6.53 2.42
CA GLU A 106 -1.03 7.46 3.30
C GLU A 106 -2.04 8.26 4.14
N GLY A 107 -2.13 7.96 5.42
CA GLY A 107 -3.03 8.64 6.36
C GLY A 107 -2.40 9.79 7.13
N ALA A 108 -1.07 9.88 7.16
CA ALA A 108 -0.36 10.92 7.92
C ALA A 108 -0.34 12.25 7.18
N GLY A 109 -0.09 13.33 7.93
CA GLY A 109 0.09 14.69 7.44
C GLY A 109 1.56 15.11 7.35
N GLY A 110 1.77 16.39 7.15
CA GLY A 110 3.10 16.99 7.03
C GLY A 110 3.82 16.56 5.77
N ILE A 111 5.12 16.27 5.87
CA ILE A 111 5.95 15.77 4.78
C ILE A 111 5.71 14.27 4.63
N THR A 112 5.10 13.86 3.53
CA THR A 112 4.72 12.47 3.26
C THR A 112 5.52 11.84 2.13
N SER A 113 6.34 12.62 1.46
CA SER A 113 7.34 12.15 0.49
C SER A 113 8.42 13.21 0.29
N TYR A 114 9.61 12.77 -0.06
CA TYR A 114 10.72 13.62 -0.46
C TYR A 114 11.56 12.89 -1.51
N ALA A 115 12.38 13.63 -2.24
CA ALA A 115 13.38 13.07 -3.14
C ALA A 115 14.72 13.75 -2.92
N THR A 116 15.82 13.00 -3.09
CA THR A 116 17.19 13.53 -2.97
C THR A 116 17.88 13.55 -4.32
N ASP A 117 18.91 14.41 -4.47
CA ASP A 117 19.90 14.24 -5.52
C ASP A 117 20.69 12.95 -5.33
N GLY A 118 21.40 12.51 -6.37
CA GLY A 118 22.13 11.24 -6.32
C GLY A 118 23.20 11.15 -5.22
N ALA A 119 23.76 12.28 -4.78
CA ALA A 119 24.77 12.34 -3.73
C ALA A 119 24.18 12.50 -2.31
N GLY A 120 22.89 12.79 -2.18
CA GLY A 120 22.28 13.05 -0.87
C GLY A 120 22.73 14.36 -0.24
N LYS A 121 22.89 15.43 -1.04
CA LYS A 121 23.25 16.78 -0.58
C LYS A 121 22.03 17.66 -0.39
N VAL A 122 21.00 17.43 -1.21
CA VAL A 122 19.78 18.21 -1.28
C VAL A 122 18.58 17.27 -1.27
N ALA A 123 17.56 17.63 -0.50
CA ALA A 123 16.24 17.03 -0.62
C ALA A 123 15.23 18.08 -1.08
N ALA A 124 14.27 17.65 -1.90
CA ALA A 124 13.10 18.45 -2.27
C ALA A 124 11.83 17.74 -1.84
N PHE A 125 10.85 18.51 -1.39
CA PHE A 125 9.53 17.99 -1.00
C PHE A 125 8.45 19.05 -1.22
N ALA A 126 7.23 18.58 -1.41
CA ALA A 126 6.05 19.43 -1.44
C ALA A 126 5.37 19.42 -0.06
N LEU A 127 4.97 20.61 0.39
CA LEU A 127 4.21 20.80 1.61
C LEU A 127 3.16 21.89 1.38
N GLY A 128 1.90 21.52 1.49
CA GLY A 128 0.82 22.46 1.20
C GLY A 128 0.82 22.99 -0.23
N GLY A 129 1.20 22.19 -1.20
CA GLY A 129 1.32 22.61 -2.60
C GLY A 129 2.47 23.59 -2.89
N ARG A 130 3.34 23.86 -1.92
CA ARG A 130 4.55 24.69 -2.06
C ARG A 130 5.78 23.80 -2.10
N MET A 131 6.82 24.24 -2.80
CA MET A 131 8.11 23.57 -2.86
C MET A 131 9.03 24.01 -1.73
N PHE A 132 9.69 23.06 -1.12
CA PHE A 132 10.77 23.28 -0.15
C PHE A 132 12.00 22.51 -0.54
N VAL A 133 13.16 23.12 -0.27
CA VAL A 133 14.48 22.53 -0.53
C VAL A 133 15.27 22.51 0.77
N ALA A 134 15.73 21.33 1.15
CA ALA A 134 16.53 21.11 2.34
C ALA A 134 17.98 20.81 1.94
N GLY A 135 18.93 21.57 2.48
CA GLY A 135 20.35 21.24 2.43
C GLY A 135 20.67 20.19 3.49
N LEU A 136 20.90 18.95 3.07
CA LEU A 136 21.07 17.81 3.98
C LEU A 136 22.39 17.86 4.76
N LEU A 137 23.39 18.60 4.26
CA LEU A 137 24.66 18.87 4.98
C LEU A 137 24.51 20.01 5.97
N THR A 138 23.81 21.09 5.61
CA THR A 138 23.69 22.31 6.39
C THR A 138 22.55 22.26 7.41
N GLY A 139 21.53 21.43 7.14
CA GLY A 139 20.29 21.39 7.92
C GLY A 139 19.34 22.56 7.65
N LEU A 140 19.63 23.41 6.66
CA LEU A 140 18.82 24.57 6.33
C LEU A 140 17.78 24.21 5.28
N THR A 141 16.52 24.50 5.57
CA THR A 141 15.40 24.35 4.63
C THR A 141 14.80 25.71 4.31
N ARG A 142 14.52 25.90 3.01
CA ARG A 142 13.90 27.13 2.52
C ARG A 142 12.79 26.82 1.51
N PRO A 143 11.79 27.69 1.40
CA PRO A 143 10.85 27.62 0.29
C PRO A 143 11.57 27.96 -1.02
N LEU A 144 11.10 27.37 -2.10
CA LEU A 144 11.47 27.76 -3.46
C LEU A 144 10.21 28.36 -4.12
N ASP A 145 10.30 29.61 -4.55
CA ASP A 145 9.17 30.34 -5.11
C ASP A 145 8.99 29.96 -6.59
N VAL A 146 8.16 28.96 -6.82
CA VAL A 146 7.82 28.43 -8.15
C VAL A 146 6.32 28.34 -8.31
N ALA A 147 5.82 28.22 -9.54
CA ALA A 147 4.39 28.04 -9.77
C ALA A 147 3.89 26.74 -9.16
N GLY A 148 2.82 26.84 -8.39
CA GLY A 148 2.14 25.71 -7.76
C GLY A 148 0.73 25.46 -8.35
N PRO A 149 0.04 24.46 -7.80
CA PRO A 149 0.42 23.58 -6.70
C PRO A 149 1.52 22.56 -7.11
N VAL A 150 2.56 22.47 -6.29
CA VAL A 150 3.72 21.59 -6.54
C VAL A 150 3.38 20.15 -6.15
N PHE A 151 3.73 19.22 -7.01
CA PHE A 151 3.59 17.79 -6.79
C PHE A 151 4.88 17.04 -7.22
N ASP A 152 5.30 16.04 -6.42
CA ASP A 152 6.44 15.15 -6.68
C ASP A 152 7.74 15.89 -7.11
N PRO A 153 8.23 16.87 -6.33
CA PRO A 153 9.46 17.59 -6.69
C PRO A 153 10.68 16.70 -6.52
N ARG A 154 11.54 16.66 -7.56
CA ARG A 154 12.77 15.84 -7.58
C ARG A 154 13.97 16.63 -8.06
N PRO A 155 15.02 16.71 -7.24
CA PRO A 155 16.29 17.28 -7.67
C PRO A 155 16.89 16.50 -8.84
N ASP A 156 17.56 17.18 -9.75
CA ASP A 156 18.41 16.55 -10.75
C ASP A 156 19.63 15.89 -10.07
N PRO A 157 20.32 14.95 -10.74
CA PRO A 157 21.49 14.28 -10.15
C PRO A 157 22.65 15.23 -9.81
N THR A 158 22.67 16.44 -10.34
CA THR A 158 23.71 17.46 -10.09
C THR A 158 23.33 18.43 -8.97
N ALA A 159 22.13 18.33 -8.40
CA ALA A 159 21.56 19.20 -7.37
C ALA A 159 21.49 20.69 -7.79
N ARG A 160 21.28 20.98 -9.08
CA ARG A 160 21.15 22.35 -9.59
C ARG A 160 19.71 22.75 -9.84
N ARG A 161 18.88 21.79 -10.22
CA ARG A 161 17.48 22.00 -10.63
C ARG A 161 16.57 21.02 -9.93
N ILE A 162 15.28 21.37 -9.91
CA ILE A 162 14.23 20.50 -9.39
C ILE A 162 13.15 20.42 -10.45
N ALA A 163 12.87 19.23 -10.95
CA ALA A 163 11.65 18.99 -11.72
C ALA A 163 10.47 18.77 -10.80
N TYR A 164 9.27 19.14 -11.23
CA TYR A 164 8.03 18.94 -10.49
C TYR A 164 6.82 18.98 -11.41
N ALA A 165 5.75 18.30 -11.01
CA ALA A 165 4.46 18.43 -11.67
C ALA A 165 3.64 19.56 -11.01
N SER A 166 2.85 20.26 -11.82
CA SER A 166 1.89 21.27 -11.35
C SER A 166 0.62 21.22 -12.20
N GLY A 167 -0.45 20.65 -11.64
CA GLY A 167 -1.64 20.35 -12.41
C GLY A 167 -1.31 19.43 -13.60
N ARG A 168 -1.54 19.91 -14.82
CA ARG A 168 -1.21 19.14 -16.04
C ARG A 168 0.22 19.38 -16.58
N LEU A 169 1.00 20.23 -15.93
CA LEU A 169 2.31 20.69 -16.41
C LEU A 169 3.44 19.89 -15.76
N LEU A 170 4.50 19.64 -16.53
CA LEU A 170 5.82 19.30 -16.00
C LEU A 170 6.72 20.55 -16.07
N CYS A 171 7.28 20.94 -14.94
CA CYS A 171 8.02 22.18 -14.75
C CYS A 171 9.45 21.92 -14.27
N ILE A 172 10.34 22.86 -14.51
CA ILE A 172 11.69 22.91 -13.97
C ILE A 172 11.84 24.18 -13.14
N GLY A 173 12.31 24.05 -11.91
CA GLY A 173 12.71 25.15 -11.04
C GLY A 173 14.23 25.15 -10.85
N GLU A 174 14.85 26.33 -11.00
CA GLU A 174 16.24 26.55 -10.61
C GLU A 174 16.30 26.90 -9.11
N LEU A 175 17.46 26.68 -8.47
CA LEU A 175 17.59 26.95 -7.02
C LEU A 175 17.52 28.45 -6.67
N ASP A 176 17.58 29.36 -7.64
CA ASP A 176 17.36 30.79 -7.43
C ASP A 176 15.89 31.21 -7.44
N GLY A 177 14.96 30.26 -7.67
CA GLY A 177 13.52 30.48 -7.73
C GLY A 177 12.98 30.78 -9.13
N THR A 178 13.83 30.90 -10.15
CA THR A 178 13.36 30.97 -11.54
C THR A 178 12.81 29.60 -11.97
N TRP A 179 11.73 29.62 -12.75
CA TRP A 179 11.10 28.37 -13.20
C TRP A 179 10.56 28.50 -14.62
N ARG A 180 10.31 27.38 -15.27
CA ARG A 180 9.70 27.28 -16.59
C ARG A 180 8.93 26.00 -16.78
N VAL A 181 7.96 26.03 -17.69
CA VAL A 181 7.25 24.84 -18.16
C VAL A 181 8.18 24.07 -19.11
N LEU A 182 8.31 22.75 -18.90
CA LEU A 182 9.01 21.86 -19.81
C LEU A 182 8.03 21.16 -20.75
N ALA A 183 6.85 20.74 -20.27
CA ALA A 183 5.81 20.11 -21.08
C ALA A 183 4.40 20.43 -20.54
N GLY A 184 3.36 20.31 -21.40
CA GLY A 184 1.96 20.56 -21.05
C GLY A 184 1.52 22.00 -21.19
N GLY A 185 2.40 22.91 -21.68
CA GLY A 185 2.10 24.34 -21.86
C GLY A 185 1.46 24.69 -23.21
N ASP A 186 1.24 23.72 -24.09
CA ASP A 186 0.60 23.97 -25.39
C ASP A 186 -0.91 24.21 -25.21
N PRO A 187 -1.42 25.41 -25.61
CA PRO A 187 -2.86 25.71 -25.52
C PRO A 187 -3.75 24.83 -26.41
N ALA A 188 -3.15 24.16 -27.42
CA ALA A 188 -3.86 23.23 -28.30
C ALA A 188 -4.04 21.84 -27.67
N GLU A 189 -3.33 21.54 -26.59
CA GLU A 189 -3.44 20.27 -25.88
C GLU A 189 -4.67 20.27 -24.96
N ALA A 190 -5.45 19.17 -25.03
CA ALA A 190 -6.69 19.06 -24.26
C ALA A 190 -6.45 19.09 -22.73
N ASP A 191 -7.42 19.55 -21.96
CA ASP A 191 -7.35 19.62 -20.50
C ASP A 191 -7.28 18.22 -19.82
N THR A 192 -7.64 17.17 -20.56
CA THR A 192 -7.51 15.77 -20.12
C THR A 192 -6.08 15.23 -20.18
N VAL A 193 -5.16 15.99 -20.76
CA VAL A 193 -3.74 15.60 -20.89
C VAL A 193 -2.92 16.19 -19.77
N SER A 194 -2.11 15.35 -19.13
CA SER A 194 -1.12 15.76 -18.11
C SER A 194 0.26 15.18 -18.41
N TRP A 195 1.30 15.83 -17.88
CA TRP A 195 2.69 15.46 -18.06
C TRP A 195 3.37 15.27 -16.71
N GLY A 196 4.21 14.23 -16.62
CA GLY A 196 5.04 13.99 -15.44
C GLY A 196 4.27 13.40 -14.25
N SER A 197 3.06 12.92 -14.44
CA SER A 197 2.27 12.23 -13.42
C SER A 197 1.99 10.78 -13.80
N ALA A 198 1.70 9.94 -12.82
CA ALA A 198 1.20 8.59 -13.05
C ALA A 198 -0.31 8.64 -13.38
N ASP A 199 -0.77 7.72 -14.23
CA ASP A 199 -2.19 7.43 -14.42
C ASP A 199 -2.75 6.64 -13.23
N PHE A 200 -4.08 6.50 -13.18
CA PHE A 200 -4.79 5.80 -12.10
C PHE A 200 -4.28 4.37 -11.90
N ILE A 201 -4.20 3.59 -12.99
CA ILE A 201 -3.79 2.18 -12.92
C ILE A 201 -2.35 2.03 -12.44
N ALA A 202 -1.43 2.86 -12.95
CA ALA A 202 -0.04 2.82 -12.50
C ALA A 202 0.10 3.09 -11.00
N ALA A 203 -0.64 4.06 -10.49
CA ALA A 203 -0.59 4.44 -9.07
C ALA A 203 -1.29 3.42 -8.17
N GLU A 204 -2.48 2.92 -8.54
CA GLU A 204 -3.25 2.01 -7.70
C GLU A 204 -2.70 0.58 -7.74
N GLU A 205 -2.37 0.06 -8.93
CA GLU A 205 -2.13 -1.37 -9.12
C GLU A 205 -0.67 -1.75 -9.38
N MET A 206 0.17 -0.80 -9.81
CA MET A 206 1.58 -1.06 -10.14
C MET A 206 2.56 -0.42 -9.15
N HIS A 207 2.08 0.28 -8.11
CA HIS A 207 2.90 1.04 -7.17
C HIS A 207 3.84 2.05 -7.86
N ARG A 208 3.49 2.51 -9.05
CA ARG A 208 4.23 3.52 -9.80
C ARG A 208 3.57 4.89 -9.61
N PHE A 209 4.03 5.64 -8.62
CA PHE A 209 3.52 6.99 -8.31
C PHE A 209 4.22 8.10 -9.09
N ARG A 210 5.34 7.77 -9.76
CA ARG A 210 6.13 8.69 -10.58
C ARG A 210 5.65 8.72 -12.01
N GLY A 211 5.76 9.90 -12.63
CA GLY A 211 5.52 10.06 -14.06
C GLY A 211 6.73 10.62 -14.82
N TYR A 212 7.89 10.84 -14.17
CA TYR A 212 9.08 11.32 -14.86
C TYR A 212 10.40 10.91 -14.18
N TRP A 213 11.49 10.88 -14.93
CA TRP A 213 12.82 10.43 -14.51
C TRP A 213 13.90 11.29 -15.15
N TRP A 214 14.80 11.82 -14.33
CA TRP A 214 15.98 12.53 -14.79
C TRP A 214 16.98 11.61 -15.49
N SER A 215 17.62 12.12 -16.57
CA SER A 215 18.85 11.50 -17.10
C SER A 215 19.96 11.58 -16.07
N PRO A 216 20.93 10.63 -16.07
CA PRO A 216 22.03 10.60 -15.09
C PRO A 216 22.91 11.85 -15.08
N ASP A 217 22.96 12.61 -16.18
CA ASP A 217 23.69 13.87 -16.32
C ASP A 217 22.85 15.12 -16.04
N GLY A 218 21.53 14.96 -15.81
CA GLY A 218 20.59 16.04 -15.54
C GLY A 218 20.27 16.92 -16.76
N SER A 219 20.58 16.48 -17.99
CA SER A 219 20.31 17.26 -19.20
C SER A 219 18.94 17.04 -19.82
N SER A 220 18.30 15.92 -19.46
CA SER A 220 17.01 15.49 -20.02
C SER A 220 16.13 14.82 -18.98
N ILE A 221 14.85 14.68 -19.32
CA ILE A 221 13.84 13.98 -18.52
C ILE A 221 13.08 13.01 -19.42
N ALA A 222 12.95 11.74 -19.01
CA ALA A 222 11.94 10.85 -19.53
C ALA A 222 10.62 11.16 -18.79
N ALA A 223 9.55 11.47 -19.52
CA ALA A 223 8.27 11.87 -18.93
C ALA A 223 7.10 11.13 -19.56
N CYS A 224 6.19 10.65 -18.73
CA CYS A 224 4.88 10.17 -19.16
C CYS A 224 4.00 11.34 -19.58
N ARG A 225 3.33 11.17 -20.72
CA ARG A 225 2.16 11.95 -21.12
C ARG A 225 0.94 11.05 -20.93
N VAL A 226 -0.02 11.51 -20.14
CA VAL A 226 -1.23 10.78 -19.79
C VAL A 226 -2.43 11.54 -20.35
N ASP A 227 -3.22 10.88 -21.21
CA ASP A 227 -4.50 11.39 -21.71
C ASP A 227 -5.64 10.56 -21.12
N THR A 228 -6.46 11.18 -20.30
CA THR A 228 -7.60 10.55 -19.64
C THR A 228 -8.90 10.69 -20.41
N SER A 229 -8.89 11.31 -21.62
CA SER A 229 -10.12 11.51 -22.42
C SER A 229 -10.88 10.21 -22.74
N PRO A 230 -10.22 9.03 -22.93
CA PRO A 230 -10.95 7.79 -23.20
C PRO A 230 -11.63 7.17 -21.97
N VAL A 231 -11.25 7.61 -20.75
CA VAL A 231 -11.72 7.01 -19.49
C VAL A 231 -13.10 7.55 -19.12
N ASP A 232 -14.00 6.67 -18.73
CA ASP A 232 -15.35 7.03 -18.30
C ASP A 232 -15.34 7.95 -17.07
N GLU A 233 -16.27 8.89 -17.04
CA GLU A 233 -16.48 9.79 -15.89
C GLU A 233 -17.54 9.23 -14.95
N TRP A 234 -17.18 9.16 -13.67
CA TRP A 234 -18.09 8.81 -12.60
C TRP A 234 -18.26 9.98 -11.65
N VAL A 235 -19.47 10.09 -11.10
CA VAL A 235 -19.84 11.15 -10.14
C VAL A 235 -19.88 10.55 -8.74
N ILE A 236 -19.08 11.13 -7.85
CA ILE A 236 -19.14 10.83 -6.41
C ILE A 236 -19.85 12.01 -5.75
N ALA A 237 -21.09 11.78 -5.32
CA ALA A 237 -21.89 12.77 -4.61
C ALA A 237 -21.57 12.75 -3.13
N ASP A 238 -21.75 13.90 -2.47
CA ASP A 238 -21.75 14.01 -1.01
C ASP A 238 -23.20 14.19 -0.52
N PRO A 239 -23.97 13.10 -0.32
CA PRO A 239 -25.38 13.20 0.02
C PRO A 239 -25.66 13.78 1.42
N ALA A 240 -24.64 13.84 2.27
CA ALA A 240 -24.75 14.48 3.58
C ALA A 240 -24.64 16.02 3.50
N ASN A 241 -24.01 16.54 2.45
CA ASN A 241 -23.82 17.96 2.20
C ASN A 241 -24.29 18.28 0.77
N PRO A 242 -25.61 18.38 0.53
CA PRO A 242 -26.19 18.49 -0.82
C PRO A 242 -25.88 19.79 -1.54
N ASP A 243 -25.36 20.79 -0.84
CA ASP A 243 -24.85 22.06 -1.39
C ASP A 243 -23.39 21.98 -1.85
N HIS A 244 -22.67 20.91 -1.52
CA HIS A 244 -21.32 20.70 -2.02
C HIS A 244 -21.34 20.29 -3.51
N PRO A 245 -20.37 20.77 -4.30
CA PRO A 245 -20.24 20.33 -5.68
C PRO A 245 -19.93 18.83 -5.73
N VAL A 246 -20.50 18.16 -6.70
CA VAL A 246 -20.17 16.74 -6.96
C VAL A 246 -18.72 16.61 -7.41
N LYS A 247 -18.05 15.55 -6.97
CA LYS A 247 -16.71 15.18 -7.43
C LYS A 247 -16.85 14.31 -8.66
N THR A 248 -16.31 14.74 -9.80
CA THR A 248 -16.17 13.89 -11.00
C THR A 248 -14.80 13.22 -10.97
N VAL A 249 -14.78 11.92 -11.17
CA VAL A 249 -13.56 11.11 -11.25
C VAL A 249 -13.56 10.32 -12.56
N ARG A 250 -12.40 10.19 -13.20
CA ARG A 250 -12.21 9.30 -14.32
C ARG A 250 -11.79 7.93 -13.81
N TYR A 251 -12.67 6.96 -13.92
CA TYR A 251 -12.49 5.64 -13.35
C TYR A 251 -12.50 4.55 -14.45
N PRO A 252 -11.37 3.86 -14.67
CA PRO A 252 -11.26 2.81 -15.68
C PRO A 252 -11.83 1.49 -15.14
N SER A 253 -13.16 1.34 -15.14
CA SER A 253 -13.79 0.09 -14.70
C SER A 253 -13.59 -1.04 -15.70
N ALA A 254 -13.60 -2.29 -15.21
CA ALA A 254 -13.35 -3.48 -16.01
C ALA A 254 -14.18 -3.50 -17.32
N GLY A 255 -13.52 -3.77 -18.42
CA GLY A 255 -14.12 -3.78 -19.77
C GLY A 255 -14.26 -2.42 -20.42
N THR A 256 -13.88 -1.32 -19.75
CA THR A 256 -13.90 0.03 -20.33
C THR A 256 -12.49 0.48 -20.76
N ASN A 257 -12.37 1.72 -21.23
CA ASN A 257 -11.09 2.25 -21.68
C ASN A 257 -10.20 2.71 -20.51
N ASN A 258 -8.91 2.46 -20.63
CA ASN A 258 -7.88 3.07 -19.81
C ASN A 258 -7.46 4.44 -20.35
N ALA A 259 -6.72 5.21 -19.56
CA ALA A 259 -5.97 6.36 -20.05
C ALA A 259 -4.93 5.92 -21.08
N THR A 260 -4.70 6.76 -22.09
CA THR A 260 -3.59 6.56 -23.03
C THR A 260 -2.31 7.12 -22.41
N VAL A 261 -1.30 6.28 -22.27
CA VAL A 261 -0.01 6.66 -21.66
C VAL A 261 1.10 6.47 -22.67
N SER A 262 1.89 7.54 -22.91
CA SER A 262 3.09 7.50 -23.76
C SER A 262 4.31 8.04 -23.01
N LEU A 263 5.52 7.65 -23.43
CA LEU A 263 6.78 8.09 -22.84
C LEU A 263 7.54 8.97 -23.85
N HIS A 264 8.09 10.07 -23.35
CA HIS A 264 8.81 11.06 -24.15
C HIS A 264 10.11 11.46 -23.48
N LEU A 265 11.16 11.68 -24.26
CA LEU A 265 12.43 12.24 -23.82
C LEU A 265 12.42 13.74 -24.06
N LEU A 266 12.52 14.51 -23.00
CA LEU A 266 12.45 15.98 -23.02
C LEU A 266 13.82 16.55 -22.67
N GLY A 267 14.50 17.13 -23.65
CA GLY A 267 15.73 17.85 -23.39
C GLY A 267 15.49 19.20 -22.74
N LEU A 268 16.35 19.62 -21.81
CA LEU A 268 16.25 20.95 -21.22
C LEU A 268 16.47 22.10 -22.22
N ASN A 269 16.99 21.80 -23.41
CA ASN A 269 17.11 22.71 -24.55
C ASN A 269 15.82 22.87 -25.36
N GLY A 270 14.75 22.17 -24.98
CA GLY A 270 13.44 22.17 -25.68
C GLY A 270 13.28 21.07 -26.73
N SER A 271 14.27 20.18 -26.91
CA SER A 271 14.10 19.01 -27.78
C SER A 271 13.11 18.01 -27.19
N ARG A 272 12.41 17.30 -28.07
CA ARG A 272 11.51 16.20 -27.69
C ARG A 272 11.74 15.03 -28.62
N THR A 273 11.84 13.83 -28.03
CA THR A 273 11.90 12.55 -28.75
C THR A 273 10.80 11.66 -28.21
N ASP A 274 9.95 11.17 -29.08
CA ASP A 274 8.89 10.24 -28.69
C ASP A 274 9.46 8.82 -28.63
N VAL A 275 9.16 8.06 -27.57
CA VAL A 275 9.58 6.67 -27.43
C VAL A 275 8.61 5.77 -28.19
N ASP A 276 9.15 4.90 -29.04
CA ASP A 276 8.35 4.02 -29.90
C ASP A 276 8.34 2.58 -29.40
N TRP A 277 7.15 2.04 -29.15
CA TRP A 277 6.90 0.63 -28.85
C TRP A 277 5.46 0.27 -29.25
N ASP A 278 5.11 -0.99 -29.26
CA ASP A 278 3.75 -1.47 -29.52
C ASP A 278 2.81 -1.13 -28.35
N GLN A 279 2.32 0.14 -28.30
CA GLN A 279 1.43 0.65 -27.26
C GLN A 279 0.02 0.04 -27.35
N GLU A 280 -0.39 -0.46 -28.51
CA GLU A 280 -1.69 -1.09 -28.66
C GLU A 280 -1.74 -2.44 -27.93
N PHE A 281 -0.69 -3.23 -28.06
CA PHE A 281 -0.61 -4.53 -27.38
C PHE A 281 -0.09 -4.41 -25.92
N PHE A 282 0.86 -3.50 -25.67
CA PHE A 282 1.44 -3.26 -24.34
C PHE A 282 1.14 -1.85 -23.82
N PRO A 283 -0.12 -1.56 -23.43
CA PRO A 283 -0.54 -0.21 -23.02
C PRO A 283 -0.03 0.20 -21.64
N TYR A 284 0.37 -0.73 -20.80
CA TYR A 284 0.79 -0.44 -19.43
C TYR A 284 2.30 -0.23 -19.34
N ILE A 285 2.74 0.93 -18.88
CA ILE A 285 4.12 1.19 -18.44
C ILE A 285 4.19 0.85 -16.96
N SER A 286 4.82 -0.27 -16.59
CA SER A 286 4.91 -0.69 -15.20
C SER A 286 6.11 -0.07 -14.46
N SER A 287 7.23 0.14 -15.14
CA SER A 287 8.40 0.79 -14.57
C SER A 287 9.24 1.50 -15.63
N VAL A 288 10.00 2.51 -15.20
CA VAL A 288 11.03 3.20 -15.99
C VAL A 288 12.24 3.40 -15.10
N GLU A 289 13.41 3.08 -15.59
CA GLU A 289 14.68 3.30 -14.90
C GLU A 289 15.69 3.97 -15.87
N TRP A 290 16.27 5.08 -15.45
CA TRP A 290 17.31 5.77 -16.21
C TRP A 290 18.58 5.83 -15.38
N THR A 291 19.56 5.05 -15.77
CA THR A 291 20.88 4.97 -15.12
C THR A 291 21.99 5.23 -16.12
N ARG A 292 23.23 5.23 -15.67
CA ARG A 292 24.41 5.30 -16.56
C ARG A 292 24.54 4.08 -17.48
N ALA A 293 23.84 3.00 -17.19
CA ALA A 293 23.74 1.81 -18.04
C ALA A 293 22.80 2.02 -19.25
N GLY A 294 21.96 3.06 -19.20
CA GLY A 294 20.97 3.42 -20.19
C GLY A 294 19.58 3.60 -19.61
N LEU A 295 18.65 3.93 -20.47
CA LEU A 295 17.23 4.04 -20.17
C LEU A 295 16.52 2.74 -20.52
N ILE A 296 15.83 2.16 -19.55
CA ILE A 296 14.96 0.99 -19.76
C ILE A 296 13.55 1.27 -19.28
N MET A 297 12.56 0.58 -19.86
CA MET A 297 11.19 0.53 -19.35
C MET A 297 10.66 -0.89 -19.39
N ALA A 298 9.76 -1.21 -18.47
CA ALA A 298 8.95 -2.42 -18.53
C ALA A 298 7.53 -2.06 -18.93
N VAL A 299 6.99 -2.83 -19.88
CA VAL A 299 5.62 -2.69 -20.37
C VAL A 299 4.87 -4.00 -20.24
N GLN A 300 3.55 -3.91 -20.04
CA GLN A 300 2.69 -5.07 -19.84
C GLN A 300 1.46 -5.01 -20.76
N ALA A 301 1.08 -6.16 -21.30
CA ALA A 301 -0.14 -6.32 -22.09
C ALA A 301 -1.38 -6.10 -21.21
N ARG A 302 -2.50 -5.67 -21.81
CA ARG A 302 -3.74 -5.42 -21.07
C ARG A 302 -4.27 -6.68 -20.37
N ASP A 303 -4.17 -7.84 -20.99
CA ASP A 303 -4.54 -9.14 -20.41
C ASP A 303 -3.51 -9.64 -19.39
N GLN A 304 -2.41 -8.90 -19.22
CA GLN A 304 -1.29 -9.14 -18.29
C GLN A 304 -0.56 -10.49 -18.47
N ARG A 305 -0.81 -11.17 -19.58
CA ARG A 305 -0.14 -12.44 -19.92
C ARG A 305 1.22 -12.26 -20.54
N GLY A 306 1.59 -11.04 -20.86
CA GLY A 306 2.88 -10.70 -21.48
C GLY A 306 3.47 -9.43 -20.89
N THR A 307 4.79 -9.46 -20.67
CA THR A 307 5.60 -8.27 -20.33
C THR A 307 6.83 -8.19 -21.20
N MET A 308 7.32 -6.99 -21.45
CA MET A 308 8.62 -6.76 -22.11
C MET A 308 9.44 -5.77 -21.29
N THR A 309 10.74 -6.02 -21.20
CA THR A 309 11.73 -5.03 -20.80
C THR A 309 12.40 -4.48 -22.06
N LEU A 310 12.26 -3.18 -22.26
CA LEU A 310 12.73 -2.46 -23.44
C LEU A 310 13.89 -1.53 -23.05
N LYS A 311 14.97 -1.55 -23.82
CA LYS A 311 16.01 -0.52 -23.79
C LYS A 311 15.67 0.54 -24.81
N ILE A 312 15.79 1.80 -24.44
CA ILE A 312 15.40 2.95 -25.26
C ILE A 312 16.68 3.61 -25.78
N ASP A 313 16.76 3.84 -27.09
CA ASP A 313 17.76 4.73 -27.68
C ASP A 313 17.40 6.18 -27.32
N GLU A 314 18.29 6.84 -26.60
CA GLU A 314 18.05 8.19 -26.04
C GLU A 314 18.02 9.29 -27.11
N ILE A 315 18.45 8.99 -28.34
CA ILE A 315 18.51 9.95 -29.47
C ILE A 315 17.28 9.77 -30.37
N THR A 316 17.00 8.51 -30.74
CA THR A 316 15.94 8.20 -31.72
C THR A 316 14.61 7.86 -31.10
N GLY A 317 14.58 7.43 -29.82
CA GLY A 317 13.38 6.89 -29.15
C GLY A 317 13.02 5.45 -29.56
N GLU A 318 13.81 4.84 -30.45
CA GLU A 318 13.62 3.43 -30.84
C GLU A 318 13.87 2.51 -29.64
N THR A 319 13.20 1.37 -29.61
CA THR A 319 13.30 0.40 -28.52
C THR A 319 13.87 -0.94 -28.97
N GLU A 320 14.69 -1.53 -28.07
CA GLU A 320 15.25 -2.87 -28.20
C GLU A 320 14.71 -3.76 -27.07
N VAL A 321 14.22 -4.95 -27.41
CA VAL A 321 13.75 -5.93 -26.41
C VAL A 321 14.91 -6.60 -25.72
N LEU A 322 15.09 -6.35 -24.41
CA LEU A 322 16.10 -7.02 -23.58
C LEU A 322 15.56 -8.33 -22.97
N ALA A 323 14.29 -8.36 -22.62
CA ALA A 323 13.63 -9.53 -22.06
C ALA A 323 12.13 -9.52 -22.39
N GLN A 324 11.57 -10.72 -22.47
CA GLN A 324 10.13 -10.92 -22.61
C GLN A 324 9.72 -12.06 -21.67
N ASP A 325 8.60 -11.89 -20.98
CA ASP A 325 7.99 -12.94 -20.18
C ASP A 325 6.54 -13.16 -20.55
N ARG A 326 6.07 -14.41 -20.40
CA ARG A 326 4.70 -14.82 -20.70
C ARG A 326 4.22 -15.84 -19.69
N ASP A 327 2.92 -15.77 -19.41
CA ASP A 327 2.21 -16.73 -18.55
C ASP A 327 0.77 -16.90 -19.06
N ASP A 328 0.19 -18.08 -18.89
CA ASP A 328 -1.18 -18.37 -19.36
C ASP A 328 -2.25 -17.66 -18.50
N ALA A 329 -1.93 -17.31 -17.25
CA ALA A 329 -2.80 -16.57 -16.36
C ALA A 329 -2.41 -15.07 -16.34
N TRP A 330 -1.28 -14.75 -15.74
CA TRP A 330 -0.68 -13.41 -15.74
C TRP A 330 0.80 -13.44 -15.37
N VAL A 331 1.56 -12.47 -15.83
CA VAL A 331 2.93 -12.20 -15.39
C VAL A 331 2.88 -11.24 -14.22
N GLU A 332 3.46 -11.64 -13.08
CA GLU A 332 3.49 -10.82 -11.86
C GLU A 332 4.55 -9.73 -11.97
N LEU A 333 4.20 -8.52 -11.52
CA LEU A 333 5.13 -7.39 -11.40
C LEU A 333 5.86 -7.46 -10.06
N VAL A 334 7.19 -7.59 -10.10
CA VAL A 334 8.01 -7.70 -8.89
C VAL A 334 8.65 -6.35 -8.57
N PRO A 335 8.48 -5.80 -7.36
CA PRO A 335 9.09 -4.54 -6.98
C PRO A 335 10.62 -4.55 -7.11
N GLY A 336 11.18 -3.44 -7.61
CA GLY A 336 12.62 -3.23 -7.72
C GLY A 336 13.29 -3.82 -8.94
N VAL A 337 12.55 -4.41 -9.87
CA VAL A 337 13.02 -4.89 -11.18
C VAL A 337 12.05 -4.47 -12.30
N PRO A 338 12.51 -4.44 -13.59
CA PRO A 338 13.87 -4.77 -14.07
C PRO A 338 14.90 -3.71 -13.68
N ARG A 339 16.19 -4.11 -13.63
CA ARG A 339 17.35 -3.22 -13.49
C ARG A 339 18.43 -3.55 -14.51
N LEU A 340 19.06 -2.53 -15.07
CA LEU A 340 20.19 -2.70 -15.96
C LEU A 340 21.47 -2.20 -15.28
N LEU A 341 22.44 -3.10 -15.11
CA LEU A 341 23.73 -2.78 -14.52
C LEU A 341 24.68 -2.15 -15.56
N PRO A 342 25.74 -1.41 -15.14
CA PRO A 342 26.66 -0.74 -16.05
C PRO A 342 27.41 -1.65 -17.02
N ASP A 343 27.56 -2.93 -16.69
CA ASP A 343 28.16 -3.95 -17.56
C ASP A 343 27.18 -4.56 -18.57
N GLY A 344 25.92 -4.09 -18.58
CA GLY A 344 24.83 -4.60 -19.42
C GLY A 344 24.09 -5.79 -18.85
N THR A 345 24.41 -6.23 -17.63
CA THR A 345 23.68 -7.29 -16.96
C THR A 345 22.25 -6.86 -16.62
N LEU A 346 21.27 -7.62 -17.08
CA LEU A 346 19.86 -7.41 -16.77
C LEU A 346 19.45 -8.24 -15.54
N ILE A 347 18.92 -7.57 -14.52
CA ILE A 347 18.32 -8.19 -13.34
C ILE A 347 16.79 -8.09 -13.49
N SER A 348 16.11 -9.22 -13.35
CA SER A 348 14.64 -9.31 -13.39
C SER A 348 14.14 -10.38 -12.42
N ALA A 349 12.83 -10.59 -12.38
CA ALA A 349 12.22 -11.71 -11.67
C ALA A 349 11.11 -12.31 -12.54
N ALA A 350 10.96 -13.63 -12.49
CA ALA A 350 9.97 -14.35 -13.27
C ALA A 350 9.54 -15.63 -12.59
N ASP A 351 8.32 -16.06 -12.85
CA ASP A 351 7.85 -17.38 -12.41
C ASP A 351 8.46 -18.47 -13.30
N ARG A 352 9.24 -19.36 -12.71
CA ARG A 352 9.90 -20.49 -13.35
C ARG A 352 9.84 -21.70 -12.45
N ASP A 353 9.47 -22.84 -13.00
CA ASP A 353 9.40 -24.11 -12.28
C ASP A 353 8.51 -24.08 -11.02
N GLY A 354 7.43 -23.28 -11.06
CA GLY A 354 6.46 -23.13 -9.97
C GLY A 354 6.83 -22.10 -8.90
N ALA A 355 8.01 -21.48 -8.97
CA ALA A 355 8.48 -20.47 -8.02
C ALA A 355 8.79 -19.14 -8.71
N ARG A 356 8.63 -18.01 -7.99
CA ARG A 356 9.11 -16.70 -8.44
C ARG A 356 10.59 -16.58 -8.16
N ARG A 357 11.38 -16.51 -9.21
CA ARG A 357 12.83 -16.61 -9.16
C ARG A 357 13.51 -15.32 -9.58
N LEU A 358 14.63 -15.01 -8.94
CA LEU A 358 15.54 -13.99 -9.39
C LEU A 358 16.19 -14.43 -10.71
N MET A 359 16.20 -13.53 -11.69
CA MET A 359 16.74 -13.74 -13.02
C MET A 359 17.94 -12.83 -13.24
N VAL A 360 19.03 -13.39 -13.79
CA VAL A 360 20.19 -12.65 -14.27
C VAL A 360 20.36 -12.99 -15.76
N ASN A 361 20.31 -12.00 -16.63
CA ASN A 361 20.34 -12.19 -18.09
C ASN A 361 19.38 -13.30 -18.56
N ASN A 362 18.14 -13.24 -18.08
CA ASN A 362 17.06 -14.19 -18.36
C ASN A 362 17.31 -15.65 -17.88
N GLN A 363 18.32 -15.86 -17.02
CA GLN A 363 18.58 -17.16 -16.40
C GLN A 363 18.17 -17.15 -14.92
N PRO A 364 17.43 -18.17 -14.44
CA PRO A 364 17.06 -18.25 -13.03
C PRO A 364 18.28 -18.57 -12.16
N VAL A 365 18.47 -17.78 -11.10
CA VAL A 365 19.67 -17.85 -10.24
C VAL A 365 19.35 -18.12 -8.76
N THR A 366 18.08 -18.24 -8.39
CA THR A 366 17.65 -18.70 -7.06
C THR A 366 17.04 -20.11 -7.14
N PRO A 367 17.04 -20.90 -6.05
CA PRO A 367 16.43 -22.24 -6.04
C PRO A 367 14.89 -22.15 -6.07
N VAL A 368 14.24 -23.28 -6.38
CA VAL A 368 12.78 -23.39 -6.53
C VAL A 368 12.03 -23.38 -5.21
N ASP A 369 12.70 -23.65 -4.11
CA ASP A 369 12.13 -23.59 -2.76
C ASP A 369 12.18 -22.19 -2.13
N LEU A 370 12.69 -21.19 -2.87
CA LEU A 370 12.78 -19.81 -2.44
C LEU A 370 11.90 -18.91 -3.34
N GLN A 371 10.93 -18.22 -2.72
CA GLN A 371 10.00 -17.34 -3.39
C GLN A 371 10.46 -15.89 -3.29
N VAL A 372 10.95 -15.30 -4.38
CA VAL A 372 11.40 -13.89 -4.46
C VAL A 372 10.19 -12.96 -4.38
N ARG A 373 10.28 -11.92 -3.52
CA ARG A 373 9.19 -10.96 -3.29
C ARG A 373 9.52 -9.56 -3.78
N ALA A 374 10.76 -9.14 -3.69
CA ALA A 374 11.25 -7.85 -4.18
C ALA A 374 12.76 -7.88 -4.37
N VAL A 375 13.29 -7.08 -5.27
CA VAL A 375 14.72 -6.76 -5.35
C VAL A 375 14.92 -5.40 -4.69
N LEU A 376 15.78 -5.35 -3.66
CA LEU A 376 16.01 -4.15 -2.84
C LEU A 376 17.10 -3.28 -3.45
N GLU A 377 18.24 -3.90 -3.83
CA GLU A 377 19.38 -3.23 -4.45
C GLU A 377 20.12 -4.19 -5.37
N ALA A 378 20.76 -3.67 -6.41
CA ALA A 378 21.63 -4.46 -7.28
C ALA A 378 22.77 -3.59 -7.83
N ASP A 379 23.99 -4.11 -7.71
CA ASP A 379 25.20 -3.53 -8.26
C ASP A 379 26.12 -4.60 -8.84
N ALA A 380 27.33 -4.21 -9.27
CA ALA A 380 28.31 -5.15 -9.81
C ALA A 380 28.81 -6.20 -8.79
N ALA A 381 28.69 -5.93 -7.48
CA ALA A 381 29.18 -6.83 -6.43
C ALA A 381 28.12 -7.83 -5.98
N SER A 382 26.85 -7.40 -5.91
CA SER A 382 25.79 -8.26 -5.37
C SER A 382 24.38 -7.80 -5.75
N ILE A 383 23.42 -8.70 -5.55
CA ILE A 383 21.99 -8.41 -5.62
C ILE A 383 21.40 -8.67 -4.23
N LEU A 384 20.77 -7.66 -3.67
CA LEU A 384 20.05 -7.69 -2.40
C LEU A 384 18.56 -7.84 -2.68
N PHE A 385 17.90 -8.82 -2.10
CA PHE A 385 16.50 -9.10 -2.38
C PHE A 385 15.76 -9.66 -1.16
N GLN A 386 14.45 -9.58 -1.18
CA GLN A 386 13.57 -10.22 -0.20
C GLN A 386 13.00 -11.51 -0.77
N ALA A 387 12.97 -12.55 0.06
CA ALA A 387 12.36 -13.83 -0.28
C ALA A 387 11.92 -14.57 0.98
N ASN A 388 10.98 -15.52 0.78
CA ASN A 388 10.56 -16.46 1.79
C ASN A 388 10.67 -17.89 1.26
N PRO A 389 10.79 -18.91 2.13
CA PRO A 389 10.62 -20.31 1.71
C PRO A 389 9.24 -20.48 1.07
N ILE A 390 9.16 -21.22 -0.05
CA ILE A 390 7.90 -21.36 -0.80
C ILE A 390 6.80 -22.04 0.03
N ASP A 391 7.19 -22.79 1.02
CA ASP A 391 6.29 -23.48 1.92
C ASP A 391 5.95 -22.67 3.19
N ASP A 392 6.62 -21.54 3.45
CA ASP A 392 6.36 -20.65 4.59
C ASP A 392 6.34 -19.18 4.17
N SER A 393 5.14 -18.60 4.06
CA SER A 393 4.92 -17.19 3.78
C SER A 393 4.76 -16.31 5.03
N THR A 394 4.87 -16.87 6.23
CA THR A 394 4.70 -16.13 7.49
C THR A 394 5.86 -15.19 7.82
N SER A 395 7.03 -15.49 7.26
CA SER A 395 8.24 -14.67 7.41
C SER A 395 8.74 -14.19 6.05
N LEU A 396 9.45 -13.07 6.05
CA LEU A 396 10.09 -12.50 4.86
C LEU A 396 11.52 -12.12 5.22
N HIS A 397 12.48 -12.76 4.57
CA HIS A 397 13.90 -12.63 4.86
C HIS A 397 14.63 -11.83 3.81
N VAL A 398 15.73 -11.20 4.21
CA VAL A 398 16.67 -10.52 3.31
C VAL A 398 17.78 -11.49 2.91
N TRP A 399 18.03 -11.55 1.61
CA TRP A 399 19.03 -12.40 0.98
C TRP A 399 20.00 -11.58 0.17
N ARG A 400 21.23 -12.05 0.08
CA ARG A 400 22.26 -11.51 -0.84
C ARG A 400 22.73 -12.61 -1.78
N ARG A 401 22.76 -12.29 -3.07
CA ARG A 401 23.46 -13.07 -4.07
C ARG A 401 24.72 -12.31 -4.47
N SER A 402 25.87 -12.86 -4.12
CA SER A 402 27.17 -12.29 -4.50
C SER A 402 27.48 -12.52 -5.99
N HIS A 403 28.44 -11.79 -6.54
CA HIS A 403 28.85 -11.89 -7.94
C HIS A 403 29.28 -13.33 -8.32
N ASP A 404 29.92 -14.08 -7.41
CA ASP A 404 30.33 -15.46 -7.61
C ASP A 404 29.15 -16.47 -7.59
N GLY A 405 27.94 -16.01 -7.39
CA GLY A 405 26.71 -16.82 -7.33
C GLY A 405 26.35 -17.31 -5.95
N THR A 406 27.14 -17.02 -4.92
CA THR A 406 26.85 -17.43 -3.54
C THR A 406 25.57 -16.75 -3.04
N LEU A 407 24.65 -17.56 -2.50
CA LEU A 407 23.43 -17.09 -1.83
C LEU A 407 23.62 -17.13 -0.31
N THR A 408 23.35 -15.98 0.34
CA THR A 408 23.46 -15.83 1.79
C THR A 408 22.17 -15.22 2.35
N ALA A 409 21.56 -15.87 3.32
CA ALA A 409 20.51 -15.27 4.12
C ALA A 409 21.16 -14.26 5.09
N LEU A 410 20.69 -13.01 5.06
CA LEU A 410 21.15 -11.96 5.97
C LEU A 410 20.30 -11.87 7.25
N THR A 411 19.11 -12.46 7.22
CA THR A 411 18.20 -12.58 8.36
C THR A 411 17.65 -14.00 8.44
N ASP A 412 17.51 -14.53 9.65
CA ASP A 412 17.06 -15.90 9.94
C ASP A 412 16.02 -15.97 11.07
N GLU A 413 15.88 -14.91 11.86
CA GLU A 413 14.81 -14.80 12.87
C GLU A 413 13.44 -14.71 12.20
N PRO A 414 12.42 -15.47 12.68
CA PRO A 414 11.06 -15.33 12.17
C PRO A 414 10.56 -13.89 12.27
N GLY A 415 10.19 -13.31 11.13
CA GLY A 415 9.81 -11.89 11.07
C GLY A 415 9.68 -11.38 9.64
N ILE A 416 9.34 -10.11 9.54
CA ILE A 416 9.26 -9.37 8.29
C ILE A 416 10.43 -8.38 8.23
N HIS A 417 11.42 -8.70 7.39
CA HIS A 417 12.69 -7.98 7.31
C HIS A 417 12.86 -7.28 5.97
N THR A 418 13.46 -6.09 6.02
CA THR A 418 13.93 -5.38 4.82
C THR A 418 15.25 -4.68 5.11
N LEU A 419 15.99 -4.33 4.06
CA LEU A 419 17.29 -3.67 4.15
C LEU A 419 17.40 -2.58 3.09
N THR A 420 17.87 -1.41 3.47
CA THR A 420 18.33 -0.36 2.56
C THR A 420 19.83 -0.23 2.73
N GLU A 421 20.59 -0.37 1.65
CA GLU A 421 22.06 -0.33 1.73
C GLU A 421 22.65 0.57 0.65
N ARG A 422 23.58 1.46 1.04
CA ARG A 422 24.33 2.29 0.12
C ARG A 422 25.60 2.86 0.78
N GLY A 423 26.71 2.99 0.02
CA GLY A 423 27.93 3.64 0.50
C GLY A 423 28.55 2.99 1.74
N GLY A 424 28.37 1.68 1.93
CA GLY A 424 28.85 0.97 3.12
C GLY A 424 27.99 1.13 4.36
N THR A 425 26.86 1.82 4.27
CA THR A 425 25.85 1.92 5.34
C THR A 425 24.60 1.17 4.98
N SER A 426 24.08 0.41 5.91
CA SER A 426 22.81 -0.30 5.81
C SER A 426 21.84 0.10 6.93
N VAL A 427 20.56 0.12 6.61
CA VAL A 427 19.48 0.28 7.57
C VAL A 427 18.59 -0.95 7.47
N ALA A 428 18.68 -1.83 8.47
CA ALA A 428 17.83 -3.00 8.59
C ALA A 428 16.54 -2.62 9.34
N ARG A 429 15.40 -3.00 8.78
CA ARG A 429 14.10 -2.93 9.45
C ARG A 429 13.61 -4.34 9.72
N SER A 430 13.24 -4.62 10.97
CA SER A 430 12.77 -5.93 11.40
C SER A 430 11.50 -5.78 12.24
N ALA A 431 10.43 -6.45 11.83
CA ALA A 431 9.21 -6.61 12.60
C ALA A 431 9.06 -8.09 12.97
N THR A 432 8.95 -8.39 14.26
CA THR A 432 8.82 -9.75 14.79
C THR A 432 7.53 -9.90 15.59
N LEU A 433 7.18 -11.12 15.93
CA LEU A 433 5.98 -11.37 16.75
C LEU A 433 6.21 -11.01 18.24
N SER A 434 7.46 -11.00 18.70
CA SER A 434 7.82 -10.75 20.10
C SER A 434 7.85 -9.27 20.48
N GLU A 435 8.04 -8.37 19.50
CA GLU A 435 8.25 -6.94 19.75
C GLU A 435 7.22 -6.09 18.99
N PRO A 436 6.61 -5.08 19.66
CA PRO A 436 5.66 -4.19 19.00
C PRO A 436 6.34 -3.29 17.96
N GLY A 437 5.68 -3.07 16.85
CA GLY A 437 6.16 -2.22 15.77
C GLY A 437 7.28 -2.88 14.95
N ALA A 438 8.29 -2.09 14.63
CA ALA A 438 9.50 -2.56 13.97
C ALA A 438 10.74 -1.85 14.53
N THR A 439 11.81 -2.60 14.66
CA THR A 439 13.14 -2.05 15.00
C THR A 439 13.85 -1.60 13.72
N HIS A 440 14.67 -0.56 13.85
CA HIS A 440 15.51 -0.07 12.76
C HIS A 440 16.95 0.00 13.26
N LEU A 441 17.86 -0.65 12.54
CA LEU A 441 19.26 -0.75 12.91
C LEU A 441 20.13 -0.20 11.79
N VAL A 442 20.86 0.87 12.08
CA VAL A 442 21.84 1.47 11.17
C VAL A 442 23.19 0.84 11.43
N SER A 443 23.80 0.25 10.41
CA SER A 443 25.13 -0.34 10.49
C SER A 443 26.04 0.22 9.40
N HIS A 444 27.29 0.51 9.72
CA HIS A 444 28.28 0.99 8.78
C HIS A 444 29.47 0.04 8.71
N SER A 445 30.12 -0.05 7.55
CA SER A 445 31.24 -0.95 7.27
C SER A 445 32.46 -0.73 8.19
N SER A 446 32.56 0.43 8.86
CA SER A 446 33.57 0.68 9.91
C SER A 446 33.32 -0.09 11.22
N GLY A 447 32.21 -0.82 11.34
CA GLY A 447 31.81 -1.55 12.53
C GLY A 447 30.88 -0.78 13.47
N THR A 448 30.49 0.46 13.12
CA THR A 448 29.50 1.23 13.89
C THR A 448 28.12 0.64 13.66
N THR A 449 27.40 0.39 14.77
CA THR A 449 26.01 -0.06 14.75
C THR A 449 25.20 0.72 15.79
N ARG A 450 24.01 1.19 15.41
CA ARG A 450 23.13 1.97 16.30
C ARG A 450 21.66 1.85 15.92
N PRO A 451 20.74 1.93 16.88
CA PRO A 451 19.32 2.01 16.55
C PRO A 451 18.97 3.36 15.90
N LEU A 452 18.00 3.34 15.00
CA LEU A 452 17.24 4.51 14.58
C LEU A 452 15.93 4.47 15.36
N GLU A 453 15.73 5.42 16.26
CA GLU A 453 14.67 5.36 17.24
C GLU A 453 13.28 5.53 16.62
N SER A 454 12.33 4.73 17.10
CA SER A 454 10.91 4.85 16.84
C SER A 454 10.21 5.49 18.03
N PHE A 455 9.33 6.46 17.76
CA PHE A 455 8.46 7.09 18.76
C PHE A 455 7.03 6.52 18.71
N ALA A 456 6.82 5.42 17.96
CA ALA A 456 5.53 4.75 17.91
C ALA A 456 5.10 4.26 19.30
N GLU A 457 3.81 4.37 19.60
CA GLU A 457 3.28 3.85 20.85
C GLU A 457 3.29 2.32 20.89
N THR A 458 3.51 1.79 22.10
CA THR A 458 3.30 0.37 22.36
C THR A 458 1.81 0.08 22.50
N PRO A 459 1.26 -0.90 21.77
CA PRO A 459 -0.15 -1.28 21.90
C PRO A 459 -0.51 -1.72 23.32
N LEU A 460 -1.72 -1.36 23.78
CA LEU A 460 -2.29 -1.82 25.04
C LEU A 460 -2.62 -3.33 25.03
N VAL A 461 -2.62 -3.93 23.86
CA VAL A 461 -2.94 -5.35 23.63
C VAL A 461 -1.69 -6.05 23.14
N THR A 462 -1.38 -7.20 23.74
CA THR A 462 -0.26 -8.07 23.34
C THR A 462 -0.82 -9.29 22.59
N PRO A 463 -0.47 -9.52 21.33
CA PRO A 463 -0.95 -10.71 20.60
C PRO A 463 -0.43 -12.01 21.24
N ASN A 464 -1.33 -12.96 21.45
CA ASN A 464 -1.04 -14.33 21.86
C ASN A 464 -1.44 -15.26 20.70
N VAL A 465 -0.49 -15.51 19.80
CA VAL A 465 -0.72 -16.16 18.52
C VAL A 465 -0.23 -17.59 18.55
N GLU A 466 -1.10 -18.51 18.18
CA GLU A 466 -0.74 -19.90 17.88
C GLU A 466 -0.91 -20.17 16.38
N PHE A 467 0.16 -20.62 15.71
CA PHE A 467 0.11 -20.96 14.30
C PHE A 467 -0.27 -22.42 14.08
N PHE A 468 -1.21 -22.63 13.16
CA PHE A 468 -1.63 -23.95 12.69
C PHE A 468 -1.34 -24.10 11.21
N ARG A 469 -0.74 -25.22 10.83
CA ARG A 469 -0.45 -25.54 9.44
C ARG A 469 -1.02 -26.89 9.09
N SER A 470 -1.90 -26.91 8.09
CA SER A 470 -2.46 -28.13 7.53
C SER A 470 -1.48 -28.78 6.56
N ALA A 471 -0.96 -29.94 6.88
CA ALA A 471 -0.08 -30.69 5.96
C ALA A 471 -0.81 -31.15 4.69
N ALA A 472 -2.14 -31.34 4.76
CA ALA A 472 -2.94 -31.82 3.64
C ALA A 472 -3.20 -30.72 2.59
N THR A 473 -3.47 -29.49 3.03
CA THR A 473 -3.84 -28.35 2.16
C THR A 473 -2.76 -27.32 2.03
N GLY A 474 -1.79 -27.30 2.96
CA GLY A 474 -0.77 -26.28 3.08
C GLY A 474 -1.29 -24.96 3.68
N LEU A 475 -2.56 -24.85 4.06
CA LEU A 475 -3.11 -23.65 4.68
C LEU A 475 -2.40 -23.33 5.99
N THR A 476 -2.07 -22.08 6.18
CA THR A 476 -1.49 -21.56 7.42
C THR A 476 -2.47 -20.59 8.07
N SER A 477 -2.76 -20.84 9.36
CA SER A 477 -3.70 -20.06 10.15
C SER A 477 -3.05 -19.58 11.43
N ALA A 478 -3.47 -18.42 11.92
CA ALA A 478 -3.16 -17.91 13.23
C ALA A 478 -4.43 -17.93 14.08
N LEU A 479 -4.37 -18.54 15.25
CA LEU A 479 -5.44 -18.55 16.24
C LEU A 479 -5.04 -17.62 17.39
N LEU A 480 -5.98 -16.77 17.79
CA LEU A 480 -5.86 -15.89 18.96
C LEU A 480 -7.01 -16.17 19.92
N LEU A 481 -6.67 -16.41 21.17
CA LEU A 481 -7.62 -16.61 22.25
C LEU A 481 -7.52 -15.47 23.27
N PRO A 482 -8.56 -15.20 24.08
CA PRO A 482 -8.46 -14.27 25.20
C PRO A 482 -7.31 -14.63 26.13
N HIS A 483 -6.68 -13.64 26.74
CA HIS A 483 -5.59 -13.87 27.69
C HIS A 483 -6.03 -14.63 28.95
N ASP A 484 -7.29 -14.51 29.33
CA ASP A 484 -7.92 -15.17 30.48
C ASP A 484 -8.77 -16.40 30.09
N HIS A 485 -8.52 -16.98 28.90
CA HIS A 485 -9.29 -18.12 28.39
C HIS A 485 -9.20 -19.31 29.32
N ASP A 486 -10.35 -19.82 29.75
CA ASP A 486 -10.49 -20.90 30.74
C ASP A 486 -10.58 -22.30 30.12
N GLY A 487 -10.46 -22.43 28.81
CA GLY A 487 -10.59 -23.68 28.05
C GLY A 487 -12.00 -23.96 27.53
N SER A 488 -12.99 -23.11 27.83
CA SER A 488 -14.36 -23.27 27.32
C SER A 488 -14.44 -22.93 25.82
N PRO A 489 -15.35 -23.57 25.04
CA PRO A 489 -15.55 -23.23 23.64
C PRO A 489 -16.06 -21.80 23.44
N LEU A 490 -15.39 -21.03 22.59
CA LEU A 490 -15.71 -19.63 22.28
C LEU A 490 -16.36 -19.50 20.88
N PRO A 491 -17.24 -18.51 20.67
CA PRO A 491 -17.67 -18.15 19.34
C PRO A 491 -16.47 -17.79 18.47
N VAL A 492 -16.47 -18.21 17.21
CA VAL A 492 -15.36 -18.03 16.30
C VAL A 492 -15.55 -16.77 15.46
N LEU A 493 -14.52 -15.95 15.36
CA LEU A 493 -14.46 -14.83 14.43
C LEU A 493 -13.34 -15.07 13.39
N LEU A 494 -13.70 -15.32 12.13
CA LEU A 494 -12.72 -15.32 11.05
C LEU A 494 -12.40 -13.86 10.67
N ASP A 495 -11.11 -13.55 10.56
CA ASP A 495 -10.61 -12.19 10.25
C ASP A 495 -9.59 -12.20 9.08
N PRO A 496 -9.94 -12.79 7.92
CA PRO A 496 -9.06 -12.84 6.77
C PRO A 496 -9.03 -11.52 6.00
N TYR A 497 -7.98 -11.33 5.17
CA TYR A 497 -8.08 -10.51 3.97
C TYR A 497 -8.53 -11.38 2.78
N GLY A 498 -7.83 -12.48 2.56
CA GLY A 498 -8.20 -13.55 1.62
C GLY A 498 -7.94 -13.24 0.15
N GLY A 499 -7.68 -11.98 -0.19
CA GLY A 499 -7.44 -11.56 -1.56
C GLY A 499 -6.00 -11.73 -2.02
N PRO A 500 -5.75 -11.69 -3.34
CA PRO A 500 -4.42 -11.57 -3.90
C PRO A 500 -3.71 -10.31 -3.36
N HIS A 501 -2.40 -10.24 -3.44
CA HIS A 501 -1.54 -9.12 -3.08
C HIS A 501 -1.23 -8.93 -1.59
N ALA A 502 -2.00 -9.49 -0.65
CA ALA A 502 -1.77 -9.28 0.77
C ALA A 502 -1.75 -10.58 1.59
N LEU A 503 -0.94 -10.58 2.64
CA LEU A 503 -0.86 -11.63 3.66
C LEU A 503 -1.31 -11.06 5.01
N ARG A 504 -2.03 -11.84 5.77
CA ARG A 504 -2.44 -11.54 7.15
C ARG A 504 -1.68 -12.37 8.17
N VAL A 505 -1.32 -13.60 7.82
CA VAL A 505 -0.64 -14.53 8.73
C VAL A 505 0.87 -14.31 8.63
N GLN A 506 1.38 -13.36 9.43
CA GLN A 506 2.77 -12.93 9.41
C GLN A 506 3.39 -12.94 10.79
N ASN A 507 4.68 -13.28 10.90
CA ASN A 507 5.46 -13.16 12.14
C ASN A 507 5.73 -11.70 12.47
N SER A 508 4.66 -10.95 12.80
CA SER A 508 4.72 -9.53 13.13
C SER A 508 3.68 -9.20 14.20
N PHE A 509 4.10 -8.58 15.29
CA PHE A 509 3.26 -8.19 16.42
C PHE A 509 2.04 -7.36 15.96
N ASN A 510 2.30 -6.31 15.19
CA ASN A 510 1.24 -5.38 14.78
C ASN A 510 0.23 -6.00 13.81
N ALA A 511 0.54 -7.12 13.16
CA ALA A 511 -0.39 -7.82 12.27
C ALA A 511 -1.63 -8.34 13.03
N PHE A 512 -1.52 -8.58 14.34
CA PHE A 512 -2.54 -9.26 15.13
C PHE A 512 -3.15 -8.43 16.26
N VAL A 513 -2.74 -7.18 16.49
CA VAL A 513 -3.23 -6.40 17.64
C VAL A 513 -4.76 -6.17 17.61
N ALA A 514 -5.32 -5.89 16.44
CA ALA A 514 -6.78 -5.74 16.30
C ALA A 514 -7.52 -7.09 16.46
N SER A 515 -6.96 -8.17 15.91
CA SER A 515 -7.51 -9.53 16.06
C SER A 515 -7.46 -9.97 17.53
N GLN A 516 -6.37 -9.68 18.25
CA GLN A 516 -6.27 -9.96 19.69
C GLN A 516 -7.28 -9.15 20.51
N TRP A 517 -7.51 -7.88 20.16
CA TRP A 517 -8.52 -7.09 20.84
C TRP A 517 -9.91 -7.74 20.73
N PHE A 518 -10.28 -8.26 19.56
CA PHE A 518 -11.52 -9.02 19.41
C PHE A 518 -11.49 -10.33 20.21
N ALA A 519 -10.35 -11.00 20.27
CA ALA A 519 -10.20 -12.19 21.10
C ALA A 519 -10.48 -11.87 22.57
N ASP A 520 -9.90 -10.81 23.09
CA ASP A 520 -10.10 -10.37 24.49
C ASP A 520 -11.55 -9.89 24.77
N GLN A 521 -12.36 -9.73 23.72
CA GLN A 521 -13.82 -9.50 23.86
C GLN A 521 -14.64 -10.81 23.93
N GLY A 522 -13.99 -11.97 23.97
CA GLY A 522 -14.60 -13.28 24.15
C GLY A 522 -14.77 -14.10 22.87
N PHE A 523 -13.93 -13.91 21.87
CA PHE A 523 -13.93 -14.68 20.63
C PHE A 523 -12.68 -15.55 20.49
N ALA A 524 -12.80 -16.70 19.82
CA ALA A 524 -11.66 -17.36 19.20
C ALA A 524 -11.47 -16.73 17.81
N VAL A 525 -10.42 -15.93 17.63
CA VAL A 525 -10.18 -15.25 16.35
C VAL A 525 -9.26 -16.08 15.48
N LEU A 526 -9.72 -16.45 14.29
CA LEU A 526 -8.98 -17.25 13.31
C LEU A 526 -8.64 -16.40 12.09
N VAL A 527 -7.36 -16.27 11.80
CA VAL A 527 -6.84 -15.57 10.61
C VAL A 527 -6.17 -16.60 9.70
N THR A 528 -6.59 -16.68 8.44
CA THR A 528 -6.04 -17.64 7.47
C THR A 528 -5.72 -16.96 6.15
N ASP A 529 -4.56 -17.26 5.59
CA ASP A 529 -4.19 -16.91 4.22
C ASP A 529 -4.48 -18.11 3.30
N ASN A 530 -5.48 -17.92 2.43
CA ASN A 530 -5.98 -18.93 1.50
C ASN A 530 -5.21 -18.95 0.18
N ARG A 531 -5.51 -19.89 -0.70
CA ARG A 531 -5.05 -19.90 -2.09
C ARG A 531 -5.45 -18.58 -2.79
N GLY A 532 -4.57 -18.10 -3.66
CA GLY A 532 -4.63 -16.78 -4.26
C GLY A 532 -3.74 -15.74 -3.57
N THR A 533 -3.44 -15.89 -2.28
CA THR A 533 -2.52 -15.00 -1.56
C THR A 533 -1.06 -15.21 -2.01
N PRO A 534 -0.19 -14.18 -1.92
CA PRO A 534 1.16 -14.24 -2.47
C PRO A 534 2.14 -15.08 -1.63
N GLY A 535 3.30 -15.41 -2.22
CA GLY A 535 4.44 -15.97 -1.49
C GLY A 535 4.52 -17.49 -1.43
N ARG A 536 3.62 -18.20 -2.11
CA ARG A 536 3.56 -19.66 -2.09
C ARG A 536 3.67 -20.31 -3.48
N GLY A 537 4.26 -19.58 -4.42
CA GLY A 537 4.46 -20.00 -5.79
C GLY A 537 3.25 -19.79 -6.69
N SER A 538 3.50 -19.88 -8.00
CA SER A 538 2.54 -19.51 -9.02
C SER A 538 1.27 -20.36 -9.02
N VAL A 539 1.37 -21.65 -8.73
CA VAL A 539 0.19 -22.55 -8.68
C VAL A 539 -0.78 -22.12 -7.56
N TRP A 540 -0.25 -21.74 -6.42
CA TRP A 540 -1.04 -21.26 -5.29
C TRP A 540 -1.70 -19.90 -5.60
N GLU A 541 -0.92 -18.96 -6.13
CA GLU A 541 -1.40 -17.62 -6.46
C GLU A 541 -2.47 -17.67 -7.56
N ARG A 542 -2.30 -18.52 -8.58
CA ARG A 542 -3.22 -18.63 -9.73
C ARG A 542 -4.49 -19.45 -9.47
N ALA A 543 -4.66 -20.00 -8.27
CA ALA A 543 -5.89 -20.70 -7.91
C ALA A 543 -7.17 -19.84 -7.99
N VAL A 544 -7.02 -18.52 -8.05
CA VAL A 544 -8.12 -17.56 -8.20
C VAL A 544 -8.32 -17.08 -9.64
N HIS A 545 -7.55 -17.60 -10.60
CA HIS A 545 -7.72 -17.25 -12.01
C HIS A 545 -9.05 -17.79 -12.54
N GLY A 546 -9.90 -16.90 -13.01
CA GLY A 546 -11.25 -17.20 -13.49
C GLY A 546 -12.34 -17.27 -12.43
N ASP A 547 -11.97 -17.32 -11.13
CA ASP A 547 -12.93 -17.40 -10.02
C ASP A 547 -12.33 -16.84 -8.73
N LEU A 548 -12.73 -15.64 -8.36
CA LEU A 548 -12.29 -14.97 -7.12
C LEU A 548 -13.07 -15.45 -5.86
N ALA A 549 -14.10 -16.26 -6.04
CA ALA A 549 -15.03 -16.63 -4.97
C ALA A 549 -14.72 -17.99 -4.33
N THR A 550 -14.56 -19.03 -5.14
CA THR A 550 -14.61 -20.43 -4.66
C THR A 550 -13.40 -20.79 -3.83
N ALA A 551 -12.19 -20.66 -4.37
CA ALA A 551 -10.99 -21.07 -3.65
C ALA A 551 -10.78 -20.31 -2.32
N PRO A 552 -10.94 -18.97 -2.25
CA PRO A 552 -10.82 -18.25 -0.98
C PRO A 552 -11.85 -18.69 0.06
N LEU A 553 -13.11 -18.88 -0.32
CA LEU A 553 -14.15 -19.29 0.62
C LEU A 553 -13.97 -20.72 1.13
N ASP A 554 -13.70 -21.66 0.23
CA ASP A 554 -13.49 -23.06 0.57
C ASP A 554 -12.31 -23.23 1.53
N ASP A 555 -11.22 -22.50 1.30
CA ASP A 555 -10.03 -22.55 2.14
C ASP A 555 -10.28 -21.97 3.54
N GLN A 556 -11.10 -20.93 3.69
CA GLN A 556 -11.50 -20.41 5.01
C GLN A 556 -12.29 -21.45 5.79
N ILE A 557 -13.20 -22.18 5.13
CA ILE A 557 -13.99 -23.24 5.75
C ILE A 557 -13.09 -24.44 6.12
N GLU A 558 -12.19 -24.84 5.23
CA GLU A 558 -11.25 -25.93 5.50
C GLU A 558 -10.32 -25.60 6.67
N ALA A 559 -9.82 -24.39 6.73
CA ALA A 559 -9.00 -23.92 7.85
C ALA A 559 -9.78 -23.93 9.17
N LEU A 560 -11.02 -23.47 9.18
CA LEU A 560 -11.91 -23.54 10.35
C LEU A 560 -12.10 -24.99 10.81
N HIS A 561 -12.43 -25.90 9.90
CA HIS A 561 -12.62 -27.32 10.22
C HIS A 561 -11.31 -27.98 10.70
N PHE A 562 -10.19 -27.62 10.11
CA PHE A 562 -8.89 -28.15 10.51
C PHE A 562 -8.55 -27.72 11.94
N VAL A 563 -8.61 -26.42 12.25
CA VAL A 563 -8.26 -25.89 13.58
C VAL A 563 -9.24 -26.36 14.66
N THR A 564 -10.55 -26.46 14.37
CA THR A 564 -11.54 -27.00 15.29
C THR A 564 -11.23 -28.45 15.71
N LYS A 565 -10.58 -29.24 14.87
CA LYS A 565 -10.12 -30.60 15.23
C LYS A 565 -8.87 -30.62 16.10
N GLN A 566 -8.09 -29.51 16.11
CA GLN A 566 -6.84 -29.43 16.89
C GLN A 566 -7.05 -28.89 18.29
N THR A 567 -8.10 -28.11 18.53
CA THR A 567 -8.38 -27.50 19.84
C THR A 567 -9.88 -27.44 20.12
N ALA A 568 -10.25 -27.64 21.38
CA ALA A 568 -11.64 -27.53 21.85
C ALA A 568 -12.08 -26.07 22.09
N ALA A 569 -11.22 -25.10 21.88
CA ALA A 569 -11.50 -23.69 22.14
C ALA A 569 -12.50 -23.05 21.15
N LEU A 570 -12.75 -23.68 20.00
CA LEU A 570 -13.62 -23.16 18.95
C LEU A 570 -15.01 -23.80 19.04
N ASP A 571 -16.06 -22.96 19.04
CA ASP A 571 -17.45 -23.39 18.89
C ASP A 571 -17.92 -23.21 17.44
N PRO A 572 -17.93 -24.27 16.60
CA PRO A 572 -18.32 -24.17 15.20
C PRO A 572 -19.81 -23.91 14.98
N SER A 573 -20.63 -23.92 16.03
CA SER A 573 -22.06 -23.55 15.95
C SER A 573 -22.27 -22.04 16.03
N ARG A 574 -21.24 -21.24 16.31
CA ARG A 574 -21.27 -19.79 16.46
C ARG A 574 -20.09 -19.14 15.73
N VAL A 575 -20.17 -19.05 14.41
CA VAL A 575 -19.08 -18.55 13.55
C VAL A 575 -19.49 -17.26 12.87
N ALA A 576 -18.70 -16.22 13.05
CA ALA A 576 -18.80 -14.97 12.29
C ALA A 576 -17.55 -14.78 11.42
N ILE A 577 -17.68 -13.92 10.42
CA ILE A 577 -16.57 -13.49 9.57
C ILE A 577 -16.61 -11.97 9.40
N ARG A 578 -15.45 -11.34 9.41
CA ARG A 578 -15.31 -9.90 9.12
C ARG A 578 -14.20 -9.65 8.12
N GLY A 579 -14.29 -8.57 7.37
CA GLY A 579 -13.23 -8.16 6.48
C GLY A 579 -13.47 -6.80 5.85
N TRP A 580 -12.44 -6.27 5.19
CA TRP A 580 -12.44 -5.00 4.48
C TRP A 580 -11.99 -5.20 3.05
N SER A 581 -12.58 -4.45 2.08
CA SER A 581 -12.24 -4.54 0.68
C SER A 581 -12.48 -5.95 0.11
N PHE A 582 -11.46 -6.67 -0.38
CA PHE A 582 -11.62 -8.08 -0.73
C PHE A 582 -12.08 -8.94 0.46
N GLY A 583 -11.57 -8.67 1.67
CA GLY A 583 -12.06 -9.33 2.88
C GLY A 583 -13.53 -9.04 3.16
N GLY A 584 -14.02 -7.84 2.82
CA GLY A 584 -15.45 -7.50 2.87
C GLY A 584 -16.28 -8.27 1.85
N TYR A 585 -15.75 -8.44 0.63
CA TYR A 585 -16.32 -9.32 -0.39
C TYR A 585 -16.44 -10.76 0.14
N LEU A 586 -15.34 -11.30 0.68
CA LEU A 586 -15.31 -12.67 1.21
C LEU A 586 -16.26 -12.85 2.40
N ALA A 587 -16.38 -11.86 3.28
CA ALA A 587 -17.30 -11.89 4.41
C ALA A 587 -18.77 -11.93 3.96
N ALA A 588 -19.16 -11.07 3.02
CA ALA A 588 -20.51 -11.10 2.46
C ALA A 588 -20.79 -12.40 1.69
N LEU A 589 -19.83 -12.85 0.87
CA LEU A 589 -19.93 -14.13 0.14
C LEU A 589 -20.15 -15.31 1.08
N ALA A 590 -19.49 -15.33 2.23
CA ALA A 590 -19.57 -16.41 3.22
C ALA A 590 -21.00 -16.64 3.73
N VAL A 591 -21.69 -15.60 4.14
CA VAL A 591 -23.08 -15.73 4.63
C VAL A 591 -24.11 -15.93 3.52
N LEU A 592 -23.79 -15.52 2.29
CA LEU A 592 -24.64 -15.75 1.12
C LEU A 592 -24.54 -17.20 0.62
N ARG A 593 -23.31 -17.75 0.50
CA ARG A 593 -23.11 -19.11 -0.05
C ARG A 593 -23.12 -20.22 1.01
N ARG A 594 -22.66 -19.91 2.22
CA ARG A 594 -22.47 -20.93 3.28
C ARG A 594 -23.09 -20.52 4.62
N PRO A 595 -24.42 -20.24 4.65
CA PRO A 595 -25.13 -19.92 5.88
C PRO A 595 -25.19 -21.09 6.89
N ASP A 596 -24.85 -22.30 6.45
CA ASP A 596 -24.66 -23.49 7.27
C ASP A 596 -23.38 -23.42 8.13
N VAL A 597 -22.37 -22.70 7.69
CA VAL A 597 -21.09 -22.51 8.40
C VAL A 597 -21.03 -21.16 9.09
N PHE A 598 -21.40 -20.07 8.39
CA PHE A 598 -21.27 -18.70 8.86
C PHE A 598 -22.60 -18.17 9.36
N HIS A 599 -22.63 -17.68 10.60
CA HIS A 599 -23.83 -17.25 11.31
C HIS A 599 -24.01 -15.74 11.33
N ALA A 600 -22.97 -14.96 11.06
CA ALA A 600 -23.00 -13.50 10.90
C ALA A 600 -21.81 -13.02 10.05
N ALA A 601 -21.95 -11.87 9.37
CA ALA A 601 -20.87 -11.26 8.63
C ALA A 601 -20.83 -9.75 8.75
N ILE A 602 -19.61 -9.20 8.78
CA ILE A 602 -19.33 -7.76 8.67
C ILE A 602 -18.48 -7.54 7.40
N ALA A 603 -19.06 -6.82 6.45
CA ALA A 603 -18.44 -6.54 5.15
C ALA A 603 -18.14 -5.05 5.01
N GLY A 604 -16.90 -4.66 5.23
CA GLY A 604 -16.41 -3.29 5.07
C GLY A 604 -15.94 -3.03 3.65
N ALA A 605 -16.40 -1.95 3.03
CA ALA A 605 -16.09 -1.54 1.66
C ALA A 605 -16.01 -2.73 0.69
N PRO A 606 -17.02 -3.63 0.63
CA PRO A 606 -16.93 -4.87 -0.13
C PRO A 606 -16.98 -4.61 -1.62
N VAL A 607 -16.16 -5.33 -2.39
CA VAL A 607 -16.33 -5.43 -3.85
C VAL A 607 -17.44 -6.42 -4.12
N THR A 608 -18.64 -5.96 -4.47
CA THR A 608 -19.83 -6.83 -4.62
C THR A 608 -20.13 -7.21 -6.06
N GLU A 609 -19.64 -6.39 -6.99
CA GLU A 609 -19.74 -6.57 -8.45
C GLU A 609 -18.43 -6.18 -9.10
N TRP A 610 -17.70 -7.14 -9.62
CA TRP A 610 -16.35 -6.94 -10.14
C TRP A 610 -16.28 -6.06 -11.40
N ARG A 611 -17.39 -5.88 -12.14
CA ARG A 611 -17.48 -4.93 -13.26
C ARG A 611 -17.38 -3.47 -12.83
N LEU A 612 -17.58 -3.18 -11.54
CA LEU A 612 -17.42 -1.84 -10.96
C LEU A 612 -15.99 -1.57 -10.44
N TYR A 613 -15.10 -2.55 -10.51
CA TYR A 613 -13.72 -2.37 -10.07
C TYR A 613 -12.79 -2.15 -11.26
N ASP A 614 -11.54 -1.71 -11.03
CA ASP A 614 -10.68 -1.25 -12.11
C ASP A 614 -10.25 -2.36 -13.09
N THR A 615 -9.80 -1.92 -14.27
CA THR A 615 -9.39 -2.79 -15.38
C THR A 615 -8.22 -3.69 -15.01
N HIS A 616 -7.16 -3.15 -14.38
CA HIS A 616 -5.92 -3.89 -14.20
C HIS A 616 -6.07 -5.00 -13.15
N TYR A 617 -6.62 -4.68 -11.96
CA TYR A 617 -6.88 -5.69 -10.94
C TYR A 617 -7.85 -6.75 -11.45
N THR A 618 -8.99 -6.32 -11.96
CA THR A 618 -10.10 -7.23 -12.23
C THR A 618 -9.85 -8.09 -13.48
N GLU A 619 -9.36 -7.50 -14.56
CA GLU A 619 -9.08 -8.23 -15.79
C GLU A 619 -7.92 -9.20 -15.68
N ARG A 620 -6.99 -8.97 -14.72
CA ARG A 620 -5.93 -9.95 -14.37
C ARG A 620 -6.52 -11.29 -13.98
N TYR A 621 -7.56 -11.26 -13.15
CA TYR A 621 -8.13 -12.49 -12.58
C TYR A 621 -9.31 -13.03 -13.37
N LEU A 622 -10.18 -12.16 -13.88
CA LEU A 622 -11.44 -12.55 -14.52
C LEU A 622 -11.47 -12.34 -16.05
N GLY A 623 -10.42 -11.73 -16.62
CA GLY A 623 -10.40 -11.39 -18.04
C GLY A 623 -11.29 -10.17 -18.36
N ASP A 624 -11.39 -9.83 -19.64
CA ASP A 624 -12.29 -8.78 -20.12
C ASP A 624 -13.76 -9.21 -19.95
N PRO A 625 -14.61 -8.47 -19.23
CA PRO A 625 -16.01 -8.83 -19.00
C PRO A 625 -16.84 -8.91 -20.28
N ASN A 626 -16.42 -8.23 -21.36
CA ASN A 626 -17.09 -8.31 -22.67
C ASN A 626 -16.91 -9.68 -23.34
N VAL A 627 -15.91 -10.46 -22.93
CA VAL A 627 -15.60 -11.79 -23.43
C VAL A 627 -15.83 -12.85 -22.36
N SER A 628 -15.53 -12.55 -21.11
CA SER A 628 -15.51 -13.47 -19.96
C SER A 628 -16.66 -13.23 -18.99
N ALA A 629 -17.86 -12.84 -19.48
CA ALA A 629 -18.99 -12.47 -18.64
C ALA A 629 -19.36 -13.51 -17.56
N ALA A 630 -19.25 -14.80 -17.88
CA ALA A 630 -19.57 -15.89 -16.96
C ALA A 630 -18.67 -15.92 -15.69
N GLN A 631 -17.40 -15.50 -15.80
CA GLN A 631 -16.47 -15.41 -14.67
C GLN A 631 -16.86 -14.30 -13.70
N TYR A 632 -17.34 -13.17 -14.24
CA TYR A 632 -17.87 -12.06 -13.47
C TYR A 632 -19.19 -12.44 -12.76
N ASP A 633 -20.10 -13.10 -13.48
CA ASP A 633 -21.36 -13.56 -12.89
C ASP A 633 -21.13 -14.57 -11.76
N ALA A 634 -20.18 -15.48 -11.93
CA ALA A 634 -19.80 -16.45 -10.90
C ALA A 634 -19.18 -15.81 -9.65
N SER A 635 -18.51 -14.67 -9.82
CA SER A 635 -17.85 -13.93 -8.72
C SER A 635 -18.72 -12.79 -8.15
N SER A 636 -19.86 -12.42 -8.79
CA SER A 636 -20.76 -11.38 -8.32
C SER A 636 -21.58 -11.83 -7.10
N LEU A 637 -21.78 -10.92 -6.14
CA LEU A 637 -22.67 -11.15 -4.97
C LEU A 637 -24.13 -10.82 -5.27
N LEU A 638 -24.41 -10.01 -6.29
CA LEU A 638 -25.76 -9.52 -6.56
C LEU A 638 -26.77 -10.65 -6.85
N PRO A 639 -26.44 -11.68 -7.67
CA PRO A 639 -27.35 -12.80 -7.91
C PRO A 639 -27.63 -13.63 -6.66
N LEU A 640 -26.76 -13.59 -5.66
CA LEU A 640 -26.89 -14.35 -4.41
C LEU A 640 -27.76 -13.66 -3.35
N ALA A 641 -28.24 -12.43 -3.62
CA ALA A 641 -28.99 -11.64 -2.63
C ALA A 641 -30.21 -12.40 -2.04
N GLY A 642 -30.87 -13.23 -2.86
CA GLY A 642 -31.99 -14.08 -2.43
C GLY A 642 -31.64 -15.16 -1.40
N ASP A 643 -30.38 -15.51 -1.27
CA ASP A 643 -29.90 -16.60 -0.40
C ASP A 643 -29.57 -16.14 1.03
N LEU A 644 -29.57 -14.83 1.30
CA LEU A 644 -29.25 -14.31 2.63
C LEU A 644 -30.26 -14.81 3.68
N THR A 645 -29.76 -15.50 4.69
CA THR A 645 -30.55 -15.97 5.86
C THR A 645 -29.88 -15.61 7.18
N ARG A 646 -28.71 -15.00 7.16
CA ARG A 646 -27.89 -14.67 8.33
C ARG A 646 -27.74 -13.15 8.47
N PRO A 647 -27.50 -12.62 9.68
CA PRO A 647 -27.17 -11.20 9.88
C PRO A 647 -25.98 -10.77 9.01
N LEU A 648 -26.14 -9.65 8.30
CA LEU A 648 -25.13 -9.02 7.48
C LEU A 648 -25.09 -7.52 7.76
N LEU A 649 -23.91 -7.01 8.13
CA LEU A 649 -23.60 -5.58 8.23
C LEU A 649 -22.71 -5.17 7.07
N LEU A 650 -23.19 -4.24 6.27
CA LEU A 650 -22.43 -3.58 5.20
C LEU A 650 -21.93 -2.22 5.69
N ILE A 651 -20.66 -1.94 5.56
CA ILE A 651 -20.03 -0.66 5.97
C ILE A 651 -19.36 -0.06 4.75
N HIS A 652 -19.58 1.24 4.45
CA HIS A 652 -18.94 1.86 3.28
C HIS A 652 -18.70 3.35 3.45
N GLY A 653 -17.50 3.81 3.07
CA GLY A 653 -17.17 5.22 2.95
C GLY A 653 -17.85 5.83 1.72
N LEU A 654 -18.65 6.88 1.90
CA LEU A 654 -19.38 7.50 0.78
C LEU A 654 -18.48 8.31 -0.17
N ALA A 655 -17.26 8.65 0.26
CA ALA A 655 -16.26 9.34 -0.56
C ALA A 655 -15.20 8.38 -1.15
N ASP A 656 -15.43 7.06 -1.08
CA ASP A 656 -14.52 6.04 -1.61
C ASP A 656 -14.46 6.14 -3.14
N ASP A 657 -13.28 6.45 -3.68
CA ASP A 657 -13.02 6.56 -5.12
C ASP A 657 -12.18 5.38 -5.66
N ASN A 658 -11.98 4.36 -4.84
CA ASN A 658 -11.35 3.09 -5.21
C ASN A 658 -12.41 1.98 -5.32
N VAL A 659 -13.01 1.57 -4.20
CA VAL A 659 -14.18 0.71 -4.17
C VAL A 659 -15.39 1.62 -3.97
N VAL A 660 -16.00 2.05 -5.05
CA VAL A 660 -17.08 3.06 -5.00
C VAL A 660 -18.28 2.58 -4.20
N ALA A 661 -18.99 3.48 -3.53
CA ALA A 661 -20.15 3.15 -2.68
C ALA A 661 -21.27 2.40 -3.44
N ALA A 662 -21.28 2.49 -4.78
CA ALA A 662 -22.19 1.74 -5.64
C ALA A 662 -22.17 0.24 -5.37
N HIS A 663 -21.04 -0.35 -5.02
CA HIS A 663 -20.95 -1.77 -4.65
C HIS A 663 -21.91 -2.11 -3.50
N THR A 664 -21.83 -1.42 -2.39
CA THR A 664 -22.70 -1.65 -1.23
C THR A 664 -24.16 -1.28 -1.53
N LEU A 665 -24.40 -0.18 -2.23
CA LEU A 665 -25.75 0.29 -2.53
C LEU A 665 -26.50 -0.67 -3.48
N GLN A 666 -25.83 -1.22 -4.49
CA GLN A 666 -26.42 -2.21 -5.40
C GLN A 666 -26.73 -3.52 -4.68
N LEU A 667 -25.81 -4.03 -3.84
CA LEU A 667 -26.09 -5.23 -3.05
C LEU A 667 -27.25 -5.00 -2.06
N SER A 668 -27.26 -3.85 -1.36
CA SER A 668 -28.36 -3.50 -0.46
C SER A 668 -29.70 -3.42 -1.19
N ALA A 669 -29.74 -2.83 -2.37
CA ALA A 669 -30.97 -2.77 -3.19
C ALA A 669 -31.43 -4.18 -3.61
N ALA A 670 -30.52 -5.06 -4.03
CA ALA A 670 -30.82 -6.43 -4.40
C ALA A 670 -31.35 -7.25 -3.19
N LEU A 671 -30.73 -7.09 -2.02
CA LEU A 671 -31.18 -7.71 -0.77
C LEU A 671 -32.57 -7.24 -0.37
N LEU A 672 -32.84 -5.94 -0.44
CA LEU A 672 -34.16 -5.38 -0.13
C LEU A 672 -35.23 -5.88 -1.11
N ALA A 673 -34.92 -5.90 -2.41
CA ALA A 673 -35.81 -6.44 -3.44
C ALA A 673 -36.14 -7.92 -3.23
N ALA A 674 -35.20 -8.70 -2.68
CA ALA A 674 -35.40 -10.09 -2.29
C ALA A 674 -36.05 -10.27 -0.91
N GLY A 675 -36.44 -9.19 -0.23
CA GLY A 675 -37.05 -9.23 1.10
C GLY A 675 -36.09 -9.67 2.21
N LYS A 676 -34.79 -9.44 2.05
CA LYS A 676 -33.74 -9.87 2.99
C LYS A 676 -33.33 -8.75 3.92
N ARG A 677 -33.44 -9.02 5.22
CA ARG A 677 -33.02 -8.07 6.26
C ARG A 677 -31.49 -7.99 6.33
N HIS A 678 -30.97 -6.78 6.29
CA HIS A 678 -29.55 -6.47 6.46
C HIS A 678 -29.37 -5.08 7.07
N GLU A 679 -28.15 -4.74 7.45
CA GLU A 679 -27.81 -3.43 7.99
C GLU A 679 -26.78 -2.75 7.09
N VAL A 680 -26.88 -1.42 6.96
CA VAL A 680 -25.92 -0.60 6.21
C VAL A 680 -25.45 0.54 7.09
N LEU A 681 -24.14 0.66 7.28
CA LEU A 681 -23.48 1.78 7.96
C LEU A 681 -22.73 2.64 6.95
N PRO A 682 -23.33 3.76 6.48
CA PRO A 682 -22.63 4.70 5.62
C PRO A 682 -21.67 5.57 6.44
N LEU A 683 -20.44 5.73 5.96
CA LEU A 683 -19.42 6.60 6.58
C LEU A 683 -19.29 7.88 5.75
N VAL A 684 -19.85 8.98 6.27
CA VAL A 684 -19.88 10.27 5.57
C VAL A 684 -18.48 10.89 5.52
N GLY A 685 -18.05 11.34 4.34
CA GLY A 685 -16.75 11.97 4.13
C GLY A 685 -15.55 11.02 4.27
N VAL A 686 -15.78 9.72 4.37
CA VAL A 686 -14.75 8.69 4.49
C VAL A 686 -14.47 8.07 3.13
N THR A 687 -13.19 7.93 2.81
CA THR A 687 -12.68 7.27 1.59
C THR A 687 -12.51 5.77 1.81
N HIS A 688 -11.69 5.09 0.99
CA HIS A 688 -11.37 3.67 1.21
C HIS A 688 -10.60 3.44 2.52
N MET A 689 -9.90 4.44 3.02
CA MET A 689 -9.26 4.47 4.32
C MET A 689 -10.17 5.13 5.37
N THR A 690 -9.92 4.82 6.64
CA THR A 690 -10.62 5.40 7.80
C THR A 690 -9.61 6.12 8.72
N PRO A 691 -8.95 7.19 8.28
CA PRO A 691 -7.92 7.86 9.08
C PRO A 691 -8.50 8.75 10.18
N GLN A 692 -9.79 9.07 10.11
CA GLN A 692 -10.46 9.93 11.11
C GLN A 692 -10.55 9.17 12.44
N GLU A 693 -9.94 9.74 13.49
CA GLU A 693 -9.80 9.09 14.82
C GLU A 693 -11.14 8.61 15.38
N GLN A 694 -12.14 9.49 15.43
CA GLN A 694 -13.46 9.13 15.97
C GLN A 694 -14.17 8.05 15.16
N VAL A 695 -14.01 8.06 13.83
CA VAL A 695 -14.58 7.03 12.96
C VAL A 695 -13.90 5.70 13.22
N ALA A 696 -12.57 5.68 13.21
CA ALA A 696 -11.79 4.45 13.42
C ALA A 696 -12.03 3.82 14.79
N GLU A 697 -12.10 4.61 15.88
CA GLU A 697 -12.42 4.15 17.23
C GLU A 697 -13.82 3.51 17.27
N ASN A 698 -14.84 4.28 16.88
CA ASN A 698 -16.23 3.84 17.01
C ASN A 698 -16.58 2.72 16.03
N LEU A 699 -15.88 2.61 14.92
CA LEU A 699 -16.08 1.52 13.96
C LEU A 699 -15.74 0.15 14.57
N LEU A 700 -14.67 0.05 15.38
CA LEU A 700 -14.37 -1.20 16.11
C LEU A 700 -15.44 -1.54 17.12
N LEU A 701 -15.91 -0.55 17.89
CA LEU A 701 -16.96 -0.73 18.90
C LEU A 701 -18.30 -1.14 18.26
N HIS A 702 -18.66 -0.52 17.13
CA HIS A 702 -19.88 -0.86 16.40
C HIS A 702 -19.84 -2.29 15.82
N GLN A 703 -18.70 -2.71 15.30
CA GLN A 703 -18.50 -4.08 14.84
C GLN A 703 -18.65 -5.09 16.00
N LEU A 704 -18.06 -4.80 17.16
CA LEU A 704 -18.20 -5.64 18.35
C LEU A 704 -19.65 -5.76 18.81
N ASP A 705 -20.40 -4.66 18.86
CA ASP A 705 -21.83 -4.67 19.21
C ASP A 705 -22.64 -5.54 18.23
N PHE A 706 -22.40 -5.38 16.92
CA PHE A 706 -23.04 -6.20 15.91
C PHE A 706 -22.77 -7.70 16.11
N LEU A 707 -21.53 -8.10 16.37
CA LEU A 707 -21.16 -9.49 16.61
C LEU A 707 -21.86 -10.07 17.83
N ARG A 708 -21.90 -9.34 18.95
CA ARG A 708 -22.52 -9.78 20.21
C ARG A 708 -24.03 -10.02 20.08
N ARG A 709 -24.75 -9.17 19.33
CA ARG A 709 -26.19 -9.31 19.14
C ARG A 709 -26.63 -10.25 18.01
N SER A 710 -25.66 -10.60 17.13
CA SER A 710 -25.95 -11.39 15.92
C SER A 710 -25.61 -12.88 16.05
N LEU A 711 -24.72 -13.24 16.95
CA LEU A 711 -24.38 -14.65 17.21
C LEU A 711 -25.38 -15.26 18.22
N PRO A 712 -25.77 -16.53 18.02
CA PRO A 712 -26.69 -17.20 18.95
C PRO A 712 -26.03 -17.34 20.33
N GLU A 713 -26.89 -17.37 21.37
CA GLU A 713 -26.46 -17.73 22.72
C GLU A 713 -25.90 -19.16 22.75
N PRO A 714 -24.96 -19.48 23.67
CA PRO A 714 -24.47 -20.84 23.83
C PRO A 714 -25.64 -21.81 24.03
N THR A 715 -25.68 -22.91 23.28
CA THR A 715 -26.61 -24.00 23.53
C THR A 715 -26.18 -24.65 24.84
N SER A 716 -26.99 -24.48 25.88
CA SER A 716 -26.82 -25.06 27.22
C SER A 716 -26.76 -26.61 27.18
#